data_63bdf75577792f55edc3b3509866c079
#
_entry.id   63bdf75577792f55edc3b3509866c079
#
_cell.length_a   1.000
_cell.length_b   1.000
_cell.length_c   1.000
_cell.angle_alpha   90.00
_cell.angle_beta   90.00
_cell.angle_gamma   90.00
#
_symmetry.space_group_name_H-M   'P 1'
#
loop_
_entity.id
_entity.type
_entity.pdbx_description
1 polymer ?
#
loop_
_entity_poly.entity_id
_entity_poly.type
_entity_poly.pdbx_seq_one_letter_code
_entity_poly.pdbx_strand_id
1 'polypeptide(L)'
;MIWKRINLKRTIVCLSFIFLLVNEALSQQKFASWTDTSLKLDNGIVQRVIELPGGHGNFLTKTYTPASGGFHYFSPVSSDFQFEINGKIYQGTSKWKQLGIETVNDSNGGSGAAVSLLSDDGYVRLTIKYLLYPGLPVIRKSLIVKNYTKEPFMLESADVEKLSVTSFNPNCYSWVFSDYGRRRSLGAYEGNKQDALVMVFNPEWKEGILIGNEAPGVIKRTSVFWEAPEIRSGLTHNDALYPFRKWIASGDSFETPQIFTMLFNHQKDTRAIFNTALPDFIRRHMGTRLSMLKEKPTFVFNTWHPFQTNINESIVMELAKSAAAAGMKEFVIDDGWQDNTGDWGIDKKKFPNGLKPVFDYIKSLGMKPGLWISVGTASPDSKVYKEHPEWFVRDSAGKHTSLIIENYDKYTACFSTGWYGYIKSVLNKLALEYGLEYMKLDFSVVTSPYRYDHTASGCYAKDHPGHKDHNESLYTNYTSMWQLFDELHAAKPSLFIDCTFETMGGLQLIDYAMLKHADGNWLSNFYEVNQDGDLRVRNMAWWRSPAVSATALVIGNMAMQDSAWEMHIKSLAGALPIMLGDPRKLNTIDQKKYKAYSDWLHTMAARHDIMSYRQDLAGFGEPAEGSWDGFQRINTDTKSGGIAAVFKHGSKETSRTVTIDYLDNDKYYDVKEAITGKIIQQHVTGKQLSQTGFAITLKEEYAGMLMQVEENKTALKTGQ
;
A
#
# COMPACT_ATOMS: atom_id res chain seq x y z
N MET A 1 -6.50 11.76 65.91
CA MET A 1 -6.51 12.18 64.48
C MET A 1 -5.19 11.81 63.77
N ILE A 2 -4.65 10.58 63.95
CA ILE A 2 -3.31 10.15 63.43
C ILE A 2 -3.36 8.78 62.72
N TRP A 3 -4.55 8.17 62.54
CA TRP A 3 -4.62 6.80 62.00
C TRP A 3 -5.15 6.66 60.54
N LYS A 4 -5.26 7.74 59.78
CA LYS A 4 -5.74 7.67 58.38
C LYS A 4 -4.70 7.97 57.30
N ARG A 5 -3.39 8.22 57.63
CA ARG A 5 -2.36 8.55 56.65
C ARG A 5 -1.40 7.41 56.26
N ILE A 6 -1.49 6.25 56.92
CA ILE A 6 -0.54 5.15 56.67
C ILE A 6 -0.99 4.18 55.57
N ASN A 7 -2.30 4.07 55.28
CA ASN A 7 -2.82 3.10 54.30
C ASN A 7 -2.73 3.59 52.84
N LEU A 8 -2.67 4.90 52.58
CA LEU A 8 -2.64 5.42 51.20
C LEU A 8 -1.26 5.26 50.53
N LYS A 9 -0.18 5.32 51.31
CA LYS A 9 1.17 5.11 50.78
C LYS A 9 1.50 3.65 50.45
N ARG A 10 0.94 2.68 51.16
CA ARG A 10 1.11 1.26 50.88
C ARG A 10 0.33 0.80 49.64
N THR A 11 -0.84 1.35 49.40
CA THR A 11 -1.66 1.03 48.22
C THR A 11 -1.05 1.61 46.95
N ILE A 12 -0.47 2.79 47.00
CA ILE A 12 0.22 3.41 45.82
C ILE A 12 1.52 2.66 45.49
N VAL A 13 2.27 2.20 46.48
CA VAL A 13 3.50 1.40 46.25
C VAL A 13 3.16 0.02 45.68
N CYS A 14 2.09 -0.64 46.11
CA CYS A 14 1.66 -1.91 45.52
C CYS A 14 1.12 -1.75 44.10
N LEU A 15 0.39 -0.68 43.78
CA LEU A 15 -0.06 -0.40 42.41
C LEU A 15 1.08 -0.04 41.48
N SER A 16 2.08 0.69 41.97
CA SER A 16 3.27 1.00 41.18
C SER A 16 4.14 -0.25 40.92
N PHE A 17 4.21 -1.18 41.87
CA PHE A 17 4.92 -2.45 41.70
C PHE A 17 4.16 -3.42 40.78
N ILE A 18 2.84 -3.43 40.79
CA ILE A 18 2.01 -4.22 39.87
C ILE A 18 2.10 -3.63 38.46
N PHE A 19 2.17 -2.29 38.28
CA PHE A 19 2.39 -1.66 36.98
C PHE A 19 3.80 -1.89 36.43
N LEU A 20 4.82 -1.95 37.28
CA LEU A 20 6.20 -2.32 36.90
C LEU A 20 6.31 -3.82 36.56
N LEU A 21 5.63 -4.70 37.29
CA LEU A 21 5.63 -6.15 37.02
C LEU A 21 4.80 -6.52 35.77
N VAL A 22 3.76 -5.74 35.43
CA VAL A 22 3.00 -5.93 34.18
C VAL A 22 3.76 -5.39 32.97
N ASN A 23 4.64 -4.39 33.13
CA ASN A 23 5.53 -3.94 32.04
C ASN A 23 6.76 -4.83 31.81
N GLU A 24 7.19 -5.62 32.79
CA GLU A 24 8.26 -6.62 32.59
C GLU A 24 7.73 -7.97 32.06
N ALA A 25 6.43 -8.22 32.09
CA ALA A 25 5.84 -9.46 31.61
C ALA A 25 5.48 -9.47 30.10
N LEU A 26 5.76 -8.41 29.36
CA LEU A 26 5.94 -8.48 27.91
C LEU A 26 7.39 -8.96 27.64
N SER A 27 7.67 -10.19 28.01
CA SER A 27 8.85 -10.89 27.54
C SER A 27 8.84 -10.81 26.02
N GLN A 28 9.71 -9.99 25.44
CA GLN A 28 9.90 -9.91 24.00
C GLN A 28 10.10 -11.33 23.49
N GLN A 29 9.17 -11.81 22.69
CA GLN A 29 9.24 -13.14 22.11
C GLN A 29 10.50 -13.22 21.25
N LYS A 30 11.45 -14.06 21.63
CA LYS A 30 12.68 -14.25 20.85
C LYS A 30 12.39 -15.29 19.76
N PHE A 31 12.38 -14.82 18.52
CA PHE A 31 12.18 -15.70 17.34
C PHE A 31 13.49 -16.15 16.70
N ALA A 32 14.62 -15.87 17.31
CA ALA A 32 15.93 -16.29 16.83
C ALA A 32 16.76 -16.93 17.95
N SER A 33 17.44 -18.02 17.61
CA SER A 33 18.45 -18.66 18.42
C SER A 33 19.61 -19.12 17.55
N TRP A 34 20.84 -19.12 18.08
CA TRP A 34 22.02 -19.46 17.30
C TRP A 34 23.09 -20.15 18.11
N THR A 35 23.94 -20.87 17.38
CA THR A 35 25.23 -21.42 17.79
C THR A 35 26.31 -20.79 16.91
N ASP A 36 27.55 -21.24 17.04
CA ASP A 36 28.67 -20.75 16.20
C ASP A 36 28.48 -21.09 14.71
N THR A 37 27.69 -22.14 14.39
CA THR A 37 27.56 -22.67 13.04
C THR A 37 26.13 -22.68 12.51
N SER A 38 25.15 -22.29 13.31
CA SER A 38 23.73 -22.34 12.90
C SER A 38 22.93 -21.22 13.52
N LEU A 39 22.08 -20.58 12.71
CA LEU A 39 21.03 -19.67 13.14
C LEU A 39 19.67 -20.31 12.84
N LYS A 40 18.84 -20.43 13.86
CA LYS A 40 17.44 -20.84 13.75
C LYS A 40 16.52 -19.65 13.95
N LEU A 41 15.70 -19.37 12.97
CA LEU A 41 14.58 -18.43 13.00
C LEU A 41 13.29 -19.23 13.15
N ASP A 42 12.49 -18.96 14.20
CA ASP A 42 11.30 -19.77 14.50
C ASP A 42 10.31 -18.97 15.36
N ASN A 43 9.11 -18.71 14.84
CA ASN A 43 8.04 -18.07 15.58
C ASN A 43 6.87 -19.00 15.90
N GLY A 44 7.07 -20.33 15.73
CA GLY A 44 6.06 -21.37 15.92
C GLY A 44 5.11 -21.56 14.72
N ILE A 45 5.19 -20.71 13.69
CA ILE A 45 4.39 -20.80 12.46
C ILE A 45 5.27 -21.11 11.26
N VAL A 46 6.41 -20.43 11.17
CA VAL A 46 7.41 -20.63 10.12
C VAL A 46 8.79 -20.80 10.74
N GLN A 47 9.62 -21.64 10.12
CA GLN A 47 10.98 -21.91 10.56
C GLN A 47 11.95 -21.80 9.39
N ARG A 48 13.12 -21.17 9.63
CA ARG A 48 14.24 -21.14 8.70
C ARG A 48 15.53 -21.45 9.47
N VAL A 49 16.32 -22.39 8.96
CA VAL A 49 17.63 -22.73 9.52
C VAL A 49 18.71 -22.32 8.54
N ILE A 50 19.67 -21.56 9.04
CA ILE A 50 20.76 -20.99 8.27
C ILE A 50 22.07 -21.56 8.81
N GLU A 51 22.89 -22.12 7.92
CA GLU A 51 24.27 -22.47 8.18
C GLU A 51 25.11 -21.19 8.22
N LEU A 52 25.83 -21.02 9.29
CA LEU A 52 26.72 -19.88 9.52
C LEU A 52 28.16 -20.22 9.13
N PRO A 53 28.96 -19.23 8.67
CA PRO A 53 30.34 -19.45 8.25
C PRO A 53 31.25 -19.99 9.37
N GLY A 54 30.85 -19.85 10.62
CA GLY A 54 31.76 -20.05 11.74
C GLY A 54 32.95 -19.11 11.66
N GLY A 55 34.17 -19.67 11.68
CA GLY A 55 35.41 -18.86 11.49
C GLY A 55 35.52 -18.33 10.05
N HIS A 56 35.31 -19.16 9.04
CA HIS A 56 35.42 -18.80 7.62
C HIS A 56 34.75 -19.84 6.72
N GLY A 57 33.62 -19.52 6.15
CA GLY A 57 32.81 -20.48 5.36
C GLY A 57 31.68 -19.83 4.59
N ASN A 58 30.67 -20.62 4.26
CA ASN A 58 29.50 -20.19 3.52
C ASN A 58 28.39 -19.74 4.46
N PHE A 59 27.47 -18.96 3.95
CA PHE A 59 26.23 -18.55 4.60
C PHE A 59 25.03 -19.06 3.79
N LEU A 60 24.36 -20.13 4.26
CA LEU A 60 23.40 -20.87 3.46
C LEU A 60 22.10 -21.12 4.21
N THR A 61 20.95 -20.89 3.59
CA THR A 61 19.69 -21.45 4.09
C THR A 61 19.68 -22.95 3.87
N LYS A 62 19.59 -23.73 4.96
CA LYS A 62 19.54 -25.21 4.94
C LYS A 62 18.10 -25.71 4.87
N THR A 63 17.20 -25.09 5.60
CA THR A 63 15.77 -25.42 5.57
C THR A 63 14.93 -24.15 5.67
N TYR A 64 13.81 -24.13 4.99
CA TYR A 64 12.78 -23.11 5.11
C TYR A 64 11.43 -23.78 4.95
N THR A 65 10.63 -23.81 6.03
CA THR A 65 9.42 -24.64 6.10
C THR A 65 8.41 -24.05 7.07
N PRO A 66 7.10 -24.29 6.90
CA PRO A 66 6.14 -24.13 7.99
C PRO A 66 6.58 -24.92 9.22
N ALA A 67 6.34 -24.41 10.42
CA ALA A 67 6.74 -25.09 11.66
C ALA A 67 6.05 -26.46 11.86
N SER A 68 4.89 -26.66 11.21
CA SER A 68 4.20 -27.96 11.14
C SER A 68 4.95 -29.03 10.33
N GLY A 69 5.98 -28.65 9.57
CA GLY A 69 6.72 -29.55 8.67
C GLY A 69 5.94 -29.94 7.42
N GLY A 70 6.45 -30.96 6.72
CA GLY A 70 5.77 -31.52 5.54
C GLY A 70 5.80 -30.63 4.29
N PHE A 71 6.83 -29.81 4.15
CA PHE A 71 6.97 -28.87 3.04
C PHE A 71 8.10 -29.33 2.09
N HIS A 72 7.83 -29.40 0.80
CA HIS A 72 8.73 -29.97 -0.21
C HIS A 72 9.31 -28.95 -1.19
N TYR A 73 8.82 -27.70 -1.13
CA TYR A 73 9.03 -26.70 -2.17
C TYR A 73 10.48 -26.22 -2.30
N PHE A 74 11.25 -26.18 -1.22
CA PHE A 74 12.63 -25.68 -1.25
C PHE A 74 13.66 -26.81 -1.32
N SER A 75 14.73 -26.55 -2.09
CA SER A 75 15.94 -27.33 -2.05
C SER A 75 16.59 -27.21 -0.65
N PRO A 76 17.27 -28.28 -0.19
CA PRO A 76 17.91 -28.25 1.14
C PRO A 76 19.01 -27.21 1.27
N VAL A 77 19.50 -26.61 0.19
CA VAL A 77 20.56 -25.59 0.23
C VAL A 77 20.24 -24.43 -0.70
N SER A 78 20.15 -23.24 -0.14
CA SER A 78 19.97 -22.00 -0.90
C SER A 78 21.06 -21.00 -0.56
N SER A 79 21.47 -20.18 -1.57
CA SER A 79 22.49 -19.16 -1.43
C SER A 79 22.08 -18.01 -0.49
N ASP A 80 20.84 -17.90 -0.12
CA ASP A 80 20.25 -16.92 0.77
C ASP A 80 20.17 -15.50 0.17
N PHE A 81 21.26 -14.95 -0.33
CA PHE A 81 21.34 -13.63 -0.97
C PHE A 81 22.36 -13.61 -2.10
N GLN A 82 22.31 -12.56 -2.93
CA GLN A 82 23.33 -12.22 -3.90
C GLN A 82 23.35 -10.72 -4.14
N PHE A 83 24.53 -10.13 -4.32
CA PHE A 83 24.69 -8.76 -4.81
C PHE A 83 25.97 -8.64 -5.64
N GLU A 84 26.05 -7.57 -6.44
CA GLU A 84 27.16 -7.31 -7.34
C GLU A 84 27.79 -5.95 -7.05
N ILE A 85 29.10 -5.93 -6.92
CA ILE A 85 29.90 -4.70 -6.69
C ILE A 85 31.02 -4.65 -7.71
N ASN A 86 31.06 -3.61 -8.56
CA ASN A 86 32.05 -3.38 -9.59
C ASN A 86 32.29 -4.65 -10.46
N GLY A 87 31.22 -5.32 -10.89
CA GLY A 87 31.28 -6.56 -11.67
C GLY A 87 31.61 -7.82 -10.88
N LYS A 88 31.86 -7.74 -9.57
CA LYS A 88 32.12 -8.90 -8.71
C LYS A 88 30.88 -9.33 -7.95
N ILE A 89 30.53 -10.62 -8.06
CA ILE A 89 29.39 -11.21 -7.37
C ILE A 89 29.79 -11.67 -5.97
N TYR A 90 28.99 -11.27 -4.99
CA TYR A 90 29.01 -11.72 -3.60
C TYR A 90 27.69 -12.41 -3.28
N GLN A 91 27.74 -13.62 -2.74
CA GLN A 91 26.53 -14.44 -2.47
C GLN A 91 26.77 -15.35 -1.26
N GLY A 92 25.73 -15.99 -0.77
CA GLY A 92 25.85 -16.87 0.39
C GLY A 92 26.82 -18.03 0.22
N THR A 93 27.02 -18.54 -1.02
CA THR A 93 28.02 -19.56 -1.35
C THR A 93 29.44 -19.02 -1.45
N SER A 94 29.64 -17.71 -1.40
CA SER A 94 30.98 -17.13 -1.27
C SER A 94 31.53 -17.40 0.14
N LYS A 95 32.84 -17.25 0.30
CA LYS A 95 33.47 -17.35 1.62
C LYS A 95 33.30 -16.07 2.43
N TRP A 96 32.85 -16.22 3.65
CA TRP A 96 32.61 -15.15 4.60
C TRP A 96 33.27 -15.43 5.93
N LYS A 97 33.73 -14.38 6.61
CA LYS A 97 34.12 -14.43 8.02
C LYS A 97 32.95 -13.89 8.84
N GLN A 98 32.49 -14.64 9.81
CA GLN A 98 31.47 -14.19 10.76
C GLN A 98 32.08 -13.17 11.73
N LEU A 99 31.41 -12.02 11.88
CA LEU A 99 31.82 -10.97 12.82
C LEU A 99 30.97 -10.97 14.10
N GLY A 100 29.70 -11.38 13.99
CA GLY A 100 28.80 -11.43 15.14
C GLY A 100 27.35 -11.65 14.74
N ILE A 101 26.54 -11.94 15.75
CA ILE A 101 25.08 -12.05 15.63
C ILE A 101 24.46 -11.32 16.81
N GLU A 102 23.41 -10.59 16.57
CA GLU A 102 22.65 -9.88 17.60
C GLU A 102 21.14 -10.02 17.38
N THR A 103 20.38 -9.90 18.46
CA THR A 103 18.92 -9.83 18.38
C THR A 103 18.53 -8.46 17.87
N VAL A 104 17.58 -8.41 16.93
CA VAL A 104 17.00 -7.16 16.40
C VAL A 104 15.51 -7.17 16.56
N ASN A 105 14.94 -5.99 16.76
CA ASN A 105 13.50 -5.75 16.81
C ASN A 105 13.18 -4.54 15.95
N ASP A 106 11.98 -4.49 15.41
CA ASP A 106 11.46 -3.29 14.75
C ASP A 106 10.33 -2.64 15.56
N SER A 107 9.96 -1.42 15.17
CA SER A 107 8.86 -0.67 15.79
C SER A 107 7.47 -1.27 15.50
N ASN A 108 7.40 -2.19 14.55
CA ASN A 108 6.15 -2.79 14.07
C ASN A 108 5.92 -4.20 14.65
N GLY A 109 6.65 -4.57 15.73
CA GLY A 109 6.47 -5.83 16.44
C GLY A 109 7.24 -7.01 15.85
N GLY A 110 8.15 -6.77 14.92
CA GLY A 110 9.07 -7.77 14.40
C GLY A 110 10.22 -8.04 15.37
N SER A 111 10.62 -9.30 15.51
CA SER A 111 11.78 -9.74 16.27
C SER A 111 12.57 -10.78 15.49
N GLY A 112 13.90 -10.77 15.65
CA GLY A 112 14.76 -11.71 14.92
C GLY A 112 16.24 -11.54 15.18
N ALA A 113 17.05 -11.67 14.13
CA ALA A 113 18.49 -11.58 14.22
C ALA A 113 19.12 -10.73 13.11
N ALA A 114 20.22 -10.06 13.44
CA ALA A 114 21.15 -9.47 12.47
C ALA A 114 22.49 -10.22 12.52
N VAL A 115 22.92 -10.71 11.36
CA VAL A 115 24.20 -11.41 11.20
C VAL A 115 25.17 -10.51 10.46
N SER A 116 26.32 -10.23 11.06
CA SER A 116 27.39 -9.44 10.46
C SER A 116 28.49 -10.34 9.91
N LEU A 117 28.82 -10.14 8.63
CA LEU A 117 29.81 -10.90 7.88
C LEU A 117 30.84 -9.96 7.26
N LEU A 118 32.06 -10.45 7.06
CA LEU A 118 33.10 -9.79 6.27
C LEU A 118 33.44 -10.69 5.07
N SER A 119 33.50 -10.13 3.89
CA SER A 119 33.91 -10.84 2.68
C SER A 119 35.36 -11.34 2.78
N ASP A 120 35.68 -12.40 2.06
CA ASP A 120 37.03 -13.02 2.06
C ASP A 120 38.15 -12.05 1.66
N ASP A 121 37.83 -11.13 0.72
CA ASP A 121 38.74 -10.06 0.30
C ASP A 121 38.85 -8.90 1.28
N GLY A 122 38.02 -8.87 2.32
CA GLY A 122 37.99 -7.80 3.33
C GLY A 122 37.34 -6.48 2.86
N TYR A 123 36.77 -6.44 1.66
CA TYR A 123 36.26 -5.19 1.06
C TYR A 123 34.84 -4.84 1.47
N VAL A 124 34.03 -5.83 1.84
CA VAL A 124 32.62 -5.65 2.13
C VAL A 124 32.27 -6.20 3.49
N ARG A 125 31.70 -5.35 4.35
CA ARG A 125 30.95 -5.83 5.51
C ARG A 125 29.48 -5.89 5.14
N LEU A 126 28.90 -7.09 5.29
CA LEU A 126 27.48 -7.34 5.07
C LEU A 126 26.79 -7.57 6.42
N THR A 127 25.67 -6.90 6.67
CA THR A 127 24.77 -7.25 7.76
C THR A 127 23.44 -7.70 7.17
N ILE A 128 23.00 -8.91 7.52
CA ILE A 128 21.75 -9.50 7.07
C ILE A 128 20.77 -9.43 8.23
N LYS A 129 19.67 -8.73 8.06
CA LYS A 129 18.60 -8.62 9.07
C LYS A 129 17.44 -9.53 8.72
N TYR A 130 16.95 -10.29 9.68
CA TYR A 130 15.74 -11.11 9.60
C TYR A 130 14.78 -10.69 10.70
N LEU A 131 13.51 -10.52 10.35
CA LEU A 131 12.42 -10.22 11.27
C LEU A 131 11.27 -11.20 11.05
N LEU A 132 10.77 -11.75 12.13
CA LEU A 132 9.57 -12.59 12.18
C LEU A 132 8.52 -11.89 13.02
N TYR A 133 7.26 -12.22 12.78
CA TYR A 133 6.13 -11.57 13.42
C TYR A 133 5.26 -12.58 14.18
N PRO A 134 4.68 -12.21 15.35
CA PRO A 134 3.87 -13.11 16.14
C PRO A 134 2.66 -13.64 15.34
N GLY A 135 2.47 -14.96 15.32
CA GLY A 135 1.30 -15.59 14.71
C GLY A 135 1.23 -15.53 13.16
N LEU A 136 2.26 -15.04 12.49
CA LEU A 136 2.28 -14.88 11.03
C LEU A 136 3.37 -15.74 10.36
N PRO A 137 3.09 -16.38 9.22
CA PRO A 137 4.09 -17.18 8.48
C PRO A 137 5.04 -16.29 7.65
N VAL A 138 5.47 -15.17 8.18
CA VAL A 138 6.21 -14.13 7.46
C VAL A 138 7.62 -13.99 8.01
N ILE A 139 8.60 -14.01 7.10
CA ILE A 139 9.99 -13.59 7.37
C ILE A 139 10.27 -12.38 6.47
N ARG A 140 10.70 -11.28 7.07
CA ARG A 140 11.11 -10.04 6.40
C ARG A 140 12.61 -9.88 6.49
N LYS A 141 13.26 -9.48 5.41
CA LYS A 141 14.72 -9.47 5.29
C LYS A 141 15.22 -8.20 4.62
N SER A 142 16.38 -7.70 5.06
CA SER A 142 17.16 -6.65 4.38
C SER A 142 18.65 -6.92 4.49
N LEU A 143 19.42 -6.28 3.61
CA LEU A 143 20.88 -6.31 3.58
C LEU A 143 21.44 -4.92 3.85
N ILE A 144 22.46 -4.81 4.68
CA ILE A 144 23.26 -3.59 4.82
C ILE A 144 24.65 -3.88 4.26
N VAL A 145 24.95 -3.26 3.14
CA VAL A 145 26.24 -3.38 2.43
C VAL A 145 27.10 -2.18 2.81
N LYS A 146 28.19 -2.41 3.52
CA LYS A 146 29.14 -1.36 3.95
C LYS A 146 30.45 -1.47 3.21
N ASN A 147 30.93 -0.34 2.70
CA ASN A 147 32.19 -0.23 2.00
C ASN A 147 33.38 -0.16 3.00
N TYR A 148 34.25 -1.16 2.94
CA TYR A 148 35.50 -1.23 3.74
C TYR A 148 36.75 -0.92 2.90
N THR A 149 36.57 -0.54 1.63
CA THR A 149 37.69 -0.10 0.77
C THR A 149 38.00 1.39 1.01
N LYS A 150 39.12 1.85 0.47
CA LYS A 150 39.50 3.27 0.50
C LYS A 150 38.78 4.13 -0.53
N GLU A 151 38.29 3.49 -1.60
CA GLU A 151 37.65 4.14 -2.72
C GLU A 151 36.13 3.86 -2.72
N PRO A 152 35.31 4.73 -3.30
CA PRO A 152 33.91 4.43 -3.52
C PRO A 152 33.76 3.21 -4.42
N PHE A 153 32.79 2.34 -4.11
CA PHE A 153 32.40 1.27 -5.01
C PHE A 153 30.93 1.38 -5.45
N MET A 154 30.62 0.72 -6.55
CA MET A 154 29.28 0.74 -7.13
C MET A 154 28.58 -0.59 -6.86
N LEU A 155 27.46 -0.54 -6.10
CA LEU A 155 26.53 -1.64 -5.95
C LEU A 155 25.64 -1.65 -7.19
N GLU A 156 25.69 -2.73 -7.98
CA GLU A 156 25.02 -2.84 -9.28
C GLU A 156 23.71 -3.62 -9.21
N SER A 157 23.62 -4.58 -8.30
CA SER A 157 22.39 -5.36 -8.03
C SER A 157 22.34 -5.84 -6.59
N ALA A 158 21.16 -6.15 -6.10
CA ALA A 158 20.97 -6.73 -4.79
C ALA A 158 19.74 -7.64 -4.76
N ASP A 159 19.96 -8.95 -4.87
CA ASP A 159 18.97 -9.96 -4.54
C ASP A 159 18.98 -10.16 -3.02
N VAL A 160 18.06 -9.54 -2.34
CA VAL A 160 17.92 -9.64 -0.88
C VAL A 160 17.50 -11.05 -0.48
N GLU A 161 16.63 -11.67 -1.29
CA GLU A 161 16.24 -13.06 -1.15
C GLU A 161 16.68 -13.86 -2.39
N LYS A 162 17.37 -14.97 -2.15
CA LYS A 162 17.78 -15.93 -3.16
C LYS A 162 17.58 -17.34 -2.66
N LEU A 163 16.56 -18.01 -3.18
CA LEU A 163 16.12 -19.32 -2.74
C LEU A 163 16.16 -20.31 -3.90
N SER A 164 16.77 -21.48 -3.67
CA SER A 164 16.68 -22.62 -4.57
C SER A 164 15.41 -23.41 -4.28
N VAL A 165 14.63 -23.70 -5.30
CA VAL A 165 13.40 -24.48 -5.17
C VAL A 165 13.62 -25.92 -5.59
N THR A 166 12.90 -26.85 -4.96
CA THR A 166 12.98 -28.26 -5.31
C THR A 166 12.28 -28.47 -6.64
N SER A 167 13.03 -29.04 -7.56
CA SER A 167 12.67 -29.51 -8.89
C SER A 167 11.41 -28.96 -9.56
N PHE A 168 11.68 -28.54 -10.71
CA PHE A 168 10.96 -28.60 -11.91
C PHE A 168 9.63 -29.38 -11.82
N ASN A 169 8.65 -28.79 -11.24
CA ASN A 169 7.30 -29.18 -11.53
C ASN A 169 6.76 -28.22 -12.59
N PRO A 170 6.40 -28.69 -13.81
CA PRO A 170 5.83 -27.85 -14.85
C PRO A 170 4.52 -27.18 -14.45
N ASN A 171 3.95 -27.55 -13.32
CA ASN A 171 2.76 -26.98 -12.73
C ASN A 171 3.04 -25.88 -11.67
N CYS A 172 4.24 -25.34 -11.60
CA CYS A 172 4.50 -24.15 -10.81
C CYS A 172 3.95 -22.92 -11.50
N TYR A 173 3.12 -22.15 -10.80
CA TYR A 173 2.52 -20.92 -11.32
C TYR A 173 2.99 -19.72 -10.52
N SER A 174 3.23 -18.61 -11.20
CA SER A 174 3.37 -17.33 -10.53
C SER A 174 2.12 -16.49 -10.73
N TRP A 175 1.58 -16.01 -9.64
CA TRP A 175 0.49 -15.05 -9.66
C TRP A 175 1.04 -13.65 -9.53
N VAL A 176 0.74 -12.83 -10.51
CA VAL A 176 1.18 -11.46 -10.57
C VAL A 176 -0.04 -10.56 -10.51
N PHE A 177 -0.07 -9.63 -9.57
CA PHE A 177 -1.09 -8.60 -9.52
C PHE A 177 -0.85 -7.60 -10.64
N SER A 178 -1.87 -7.38 -11.45
CA SER A 178 -1.77 -6.45 -12.55
C SER A 178 -2.45 -5.13 -12.25
N ASP A 179 -2.12 -4.20 -13.08
CA ASP A 179 -2.58 -2.84 -13.11
C ASP A 179 -3.96 -2.69 -13.77
N TYR A 180 -4.55 -1.54 -13.63
CA TYR A 180 -5.66 -1.00 -14.40
C TYR A 180 -6.90 -1.90 -14.52
N GLY A 181 -7.17 -2.73 -13.53
CA GLY A 181 -8.29 -3.66 -13.60
C GLY A 181 -8.16 -4.69 -14.72
N ARG A 182 -7.00 -4.77 -15.37
CA ARG A 182 -6.69 -5.86 -16.28
C ARG A 182 -6.27 -7.06 -15.48
N ARG A 183 -6.93 -8.15 -15.77
CA ARG A 183 -6.67 -9.45 -15.22
C ARG A 183 -5.36 -10.00 -15.76
N ARG A 184 -4.48 -10.43 -14.89
CA ARG A 184 -3.42 -11.35 -15.26
C ARG A 184 -3.81 -12.74 -14.86
N SER A 185 -3.79 -13.65 -15.81
CA SER A 185 -4.04 -15.05 -15.53
C SER A 185 -2.90 -15.64 -14.71
N LEU A 186 -3.23 -16.58 -13.86
CA LEU A 186 -2.31 -17.58 -13.38
C LEU A 186 -1.78 -18.35 -14.60
N GLY A 187 -0.49 -18.56 -14.65
CA GLY A 187 0.13 -19.31 -15.73
C GLY A 187 1.57 -19.67 -15.40
N ALA A 188 2.15 -20.56 -16.19
CA ALA A 188 3.59 -20.82 -16.13
C ALA A 188 4.34 -19.50 -16.32
N TYR A 189 5.30 -19.23 -15.44
CA TYR A 189 5.99 -17.98 -15.41
C TYR A 189 7.49 -18.16 -15.24
N GLU A 190 8.22 -17.48 -16.08
CA GLU A 190 9.66 -17.38 -16.00
C GLU A 190 10.11 -15.94 -16.30
N GLY A 191 11.22 -15.54 -15.69
CA GLY A 191 11.85 -14.25 -15.94
C GLY A 191 11.64 -13.22 -14.82
N ASN A 192 11.83 -11.95 -15.18
CA ASN A 192 11.82 -10.83 -14.24
C ASN A 192 10.46 -10.14 -14.18
N LYS A 193 9.97 -9.85 -12.98
CA LYS A 193 8.77 -9.06 -12.75
C LYS A 193 9.06 -7.86 -11.87
N GLN A 194 8.34 -6.78 -12.14
CA GLN A 194 8.39 -5.53 -11.37
C GLN A 194 7.26 -5.44 -10.33
N ASP A 195 6.48 -6.50 -10.20
CA ASP A 195 5.37 -6.56 -9.29
C ASP A 195 5.85 -6.58 -7.83
N ALA A 196 5.15 -5.87 -6.97
CA ALA A 196 5.44 -5.86 -5.55
C ALA A 196 5.11 -7.19 -4.87
N LEU A 197 4.25 -8.00 -5.46
CA LEU A 197 3.81 -9.27 -4.91
C LEU A 197 3.80 -10.35 -6.00
N VAL A 198 4.55 -11.41 -5.77
CA VAL A 198 4.62 -12.57 -6.66
C VAL A 198 4.37 -13.81 -5.83
N MET A 199 3.41 -14.61 -6.25
CA MET A 199 3.16 -15.93 -5.64
C MET A 199 3.64 -17.02 -6.59
N VAL A 200 4.44 -17.93 -6.06
CA VAL A 200 4.89 -19.13 -6.76
C VAL A 200 4.41 -20.34 -6.00
N PHE A 201 3.62 -21.20 -6.63
CA PHE A 201 3.06 -22.34 -5.93
C PHE A 201 2.94 -23.58 -6.82
N ASN A 202 2.90 -24.73 -6.18
CA ASN A 202 2.66 -26.03 -6.79
C ASN A 202 1.25 -26.51 -6.44
N PRO A 203 0.33 -26.63 -7.43
CA PRO A 203 -1.05 -27.00 -7.18
C PRO A 203 -1.23 -28.46 -6.76
N GLU A 204 -0.29 -29.36 -7.11
CA GLU A 204 -0.33 -30.77 -6.72
C GLU A 204 0.04 -30.93 -5.25
N TRP A 205 1.12 -30.29 -4.83
CA TRP A 205 1.54 -30.29 -3.43
C TRP A 205 0.71 -29.33 -2.57
N LYS A 206 0.03 -28.35 -3.19
CA LYS A 206 -0.71 -27.27 -2.51
C LYS A 206 0.18 -26.44 -1.60
N GLU A 207 1.39 -26.25 -2.02
CA GLU A 207 2.46 -25.56 -1.31
C GLU A 207 3.04 -24.44 -2.17
N GLY A 208 3.59 -23.42 -1.54
CA GLY A 208 4.28 -22.35 -2.24
C GLY A 208 4.77 -21.25 -1.34
N ILE A 209 5.23 -20.21 -2.00
CA ILE A 209 5.76 -19.01 -1.39
C ILE A 209 5.11 -17.78 -2.02
N LEU A 210 4.72 -16.85 -1.18
CA LEU A 210 4.37 -15.49 -1.54
C LEU A 210 5.57 -14.60 -1.23
N ILE A 211 6.00 -13.80 -2.20
CA ILE A 211 7.16 -12.93 -2.10
C ILE A 211 6.68 -11.49 -2.28
N GLY A 212 6.93 -10.65 -1.28
CA GLY A 212 6.66 -9.23 -1.33
C GLY A 212 7.95 -8.43 -1.43
N ASN A 213 8.02 -7.54 -2.41
CA ASN A 213 9.16 -6.67 -2.66
C ASN A 213 8.80 -5.22 -2.34
N GLU A 214 9.45 -4.66 -1.32
CA GLU A 214 9.23 -3.31 -0.83
C GLU A 214 10.17 -2.26 -1.46
N ALA A 215 10.85 -2.61 -2.56
CA ALA A 215 11.63 -1.65 -3.32
C ALA A 215 10.71 -0.63 -4.03
N PRO A 216 11.18 0.61 -4.26
CA PRO A 216 10.35 1.65 -4.84
C PRO A 216 10.08 1.44 -6.33
N GLY A 217 8.86 1.77 -6.73
CA GLY A 217 8.44 1.89 -8.12
C GLY A 217 8.81 0.70 -9.01
N VAL A 218 9.34 1.01 -10.16
CA VAL A 218 9.66 0.03 -11.21
C VAL A 218 11.04 -0.61 -11.08
N ILE A 219 11.86 -0.18 -10.11
CA ILE A 219 13.22 -0.74 -9.91
C ILE A 219 13.24 -2.01 -9.07
N LYS A 220 12.11 -2.46 -8.56
CA LYS A 220 11.96 -3.76 -7.91
C LYS A 220 12.08 -4.90 -8.91
N ARG A 221 12.66 -6.01 -8.49
CA ARG A 221 12.75 -7.23 -9.31
C ARG A 221 12.46 -8.45 -8.45
N THR A 222 11.55 -9.26 -8.95
CA THR A 222 11.35 -10.65 -8.49
C THR A 222 11.47 -11.54 -9.71
N SER A 223 12.40 -12.49 -9.66
CA SER A 223 12.71 -13.40 -10.77
C SER A 223 12.44 -14.82 -10.37
N VAL A 224 11.88 -15.60 -11.29
CA VAL A 224 11.65 -17.02 -11.15
C VAL A 224 12.27 -17.71 -12.36
N PHE A 225 13.16 -18.67 -12.14
CA PHE A 225 13.88 -19.38 -13.19
C PHE A 225 13.65 -20.88 -13.10
N TRP A 226 13.30 -21.51 -14.21
CA TRP A 226 13.02 -22.94 -14.29
C TRP A 226 14.28 -23.78 -14.58
N GLU A 227 15.14 -23.30 -15.46
CA GLU A 227 16.36 -24.03 -15.87
C GLU A 227 17.36 -24.15 -14.72
N ALA A 228 17.41 -23.16 -13.85
CA ALA A 228 18.08 -23.22 -12.58
C ALA A 228 17.02 -22.89 -11.52
N PRO A 229 16.31 -23.86 -10.93
CA PRO A 229 15.11 -23.62 -10.13
C PRO A 229 15.41 -22.73 -8.93
N GLU A 230 15.24 -21.46 -9.15
CA GLU A 230 15.66 -20.38 -8.25
C GLU A 230 14.67 -19.21 -8.25
N ILE A 231 14.43 -18.67 -7.08
CA ILE A 231 13.68 -17.43 -6.88
C ILE A 231 14.62 -16.36 -6.35
N ARG A 232 14.62 -15.18 -6.96
CA ARG A 232 15.39 -14.02 -6.52
C ARG A 232 14.46 -12.83 -6.34
N SER A 233 14.67 -12.03 -5.31
CA SER A 233 13.90 -10.81 -5.11
C SER A 233 14.75 -9.71 -4.47
N GLY A 234 14.64 -8.48 -5.01
CA GLY A 234 15.37 -7.33 -4.54
C GLY A 234 15.43 -6.19 -5.55
N LEU A 235 16.60 -5.59 -5.66
CA LEU A 235 16.95 -4.52 -6.59
C LEU A 235 17.89 -5.09 -7.68
N THR A 236 17.46 -6.12 -8.36
CA THR A 236 18.30 -6.72 -9.41
C THR A 236 18.35 -5.83 -10.62
N HIS A 237 19.55 -5.67 -11.15
CA HIS A 237 19.82 -4.80 -12.25
C HIS A 237 20.14 -5.60 -13.52
N ASN A 238 19.40 -5.39 -14.56
CA ASN A 238 19.66 -5.72 -15.95
C ASN A 238 18.54 -5.14 -16.83
N ASP A 239 17.98 -4.02 -16.39
CA ASP A 239 16.89 -3.38 -17.11
C ASP A 239 17.39 -2.09 -17.75
N ALA A 240 17.38 -2.03 -19.07
CA ALA A 240 17.80 -0.84 -19.81
C ALA A 240 16.85 0.35 -19.59
N LEU A 241 15.57 0.08 -19.26
CA LEU A 241 14.56 1.13 -19.05
C LEU A 241 14.57 1.66 -17.62
N TYR A 242 14.76 0.78 -16.63
CA TYR A 242 14.63 1.11 -15.20
C TYR A 242 15.86 0.63 -14.43
N PRO A 243 17.04 1.23 -14.66
CA PRO A 243 18.29 0.77 -14.05
C PRO A 243 18.33 1.10 -12.56
N PHE A 244 19.01 0.24 -11.80
CA PHE A 244 19.40 0.50 -10.43
C PHE A 244 20.93 0.43 -10.31
N ARG A 245 21.51 1.41 -9.65
CA ARG A 245 22.87 1.39 -9.13
C ARG A 245 22.95 2.28 -7.90
N LYS A 246 23.92 2.00 -7.03
CA LYS A 246 24.20 2.84 -5.87
C LYS A 246 25.69 2.95 -5.63
N TRP A 247 26.20 4.18 -5.64
CA TRP A 247 27.56 4.48 -5.23
C TRP A 247 27.62 4.55 -3.70
N ILE A 248 28.56 3.81 -3.11
CA ILE A 248 28.77 3.76 -1.65
C ILE A 248 30.18 4.26 -1.38
N ALA A 249 30.31 5.41 -0.72
CA ALA A 249 31.61 6.00 -0.38
C ALA A 249 32.38 5.13 0.62
N SER A 250 33.68 5.35 0.74
CA SER A 250 34.51 4.67 1.72
C SER A 250 33.98 4.86 3.14
N GLY A 251 33.77 3.78 3.86
CA GLY A 251 33.21 3.78 5.22
C GLY A 251 31.68 3.89 5.32
N ASP A 252 31.01 4.28 4.23
CA ASP A 252 29.55 4.39 4.18
C ASP A 252 28.87 3.03 3.97
N SER A 253 27.57 3.01 4.16
CA SER A 253 26.71 1.83 3.95
C SER A 253 25.43 2.15 3.21
N PHE A 254 24.88 1.14 2.56
CA PHE A 254 23.56 1.15 1.94
C PHE A 254 22.73 0.02 2.52
N GLU A 255 21.54 0.34 3.04
CA GLU A 255 20.53 -0.65 3.40
C GLU A 255 19.54 -0.82 2.26
N THR A 256 19.36 -2.07 1.83
CA THR A 256 18.41 -2.40 0.77
C THR A 256 16.97 -2.22 1.26
N PRO A 257 16.02 -1.98 0.36
CA PRO A 257 14.61 -2.23 0.67
C PRO A 257 14.39 -3.63 1.23
N GLN A 258 13.34 -3.79 2.01
CA GLN A 258 13.00 -5.07 2.61
C GLN A 258 12.28 -5.97 1.60
N ILE A 259 12.49 -7.27 1.75
CA ILE A 259 11.74 -8.32 1.08
C ILE A 259 11.07 -9.13 2.17
N PHE A 260 9.80 -9.45 2.00
CA PHE A 260 9.14 -10.41 2.88
C PHE A 260 8.74 -11.67 2.11
N THR A 261 8.79 -12.78 2.79
CA THR A 261 8.34 -14.07 2.25
C THR A 261 7.30 -14.66 3.20
N MET A 262 6.28 -15.28 2.63
CA MET A 262 5.21 -15.95 3.36
C MET A 262 5.03 -17.35 2.79
N LEU A 263 5.28 -18.38 3.59
CA LEU A 263 5.06 -19.75 3.20
C LEU A 263 3.61 -20.17 3.43
N PHE A 264 3.10 -21.02 2.56
CA PHE A 264 1.79 -21.63 2.73
C PHE A 264 1.81 -23.09 2.26
N ASN A 265 1.01 -23.92 2.90
CA ASN A 265 0.82 -25.33 2.56
C ASN A 265 -0.66 -25.71 2.72
N HIS A 266 -1.04 -26.85 2.12
CA HIS A 266 -2.40 -27.39 2.15
C HIS A 266 -3.49 -26.46 1.57
N GLN A 267 -3.10 -25.50 0.74
CA GLN A 267 -4.01 -24.55 0.11
C GLN A 267 -4.33 -24.97 -1.33
N LYS A 268 -5.61 -25.10 -1.65
CA LYS A 268 -6.09 -25.39 -3.01
C LYS A 268 -6.47 -24.09 -3.75
N ASP A 269 -6.93 -23.12 -3.00
CA ASP A 269 -7.41 -21.84 -3.52
C ASP A 269 -6.37 -20.77 -3.32
N THR A 270 -5.85 -20.24 -4.41
CA THR A 270 -4.87 -19.16 -4.40
C THR A 270 -5.44 -17.87 -3.78
N ARG A 271 -6.74 -17.62 -3.92
CA ARG A 271 -7.40 -16.46 -3.31
C ARG A 271 -7.41 -16.56 -1.78
N ALA A 272 -7.61 -17.75 -1.23
CA ALA A 272 -7.60 -17.96 0.20
C ALA A 272 -6.26 -17.55 0.84
N ILE A 273 -5.13 -17.75 0.13
CA ILE A 273 -3.80 -17.36 0.59
C ILE A 273 -3.73 -15.85 0.83
N PHE A 274 -4.31 -15.05 -0.06
CA PHE A 274 -4.33 -13.60 0.05
C PHE A 274 -5.26 -13.07 1.15
N ASN A 275 -6.27 -13.81 1.54
CA ASN A 275 -7.22 -13.42 2.58
C ASN A 275 -6.84 -13.91 4.00
N THR A 276 -5.65 -14.49 4.16
CA THR A 276 -5.15 -14.99 5.45
C THR A 276 -4.19 -14.00 6.14
N ALA A 277 -2.94 -14.41 6.29
CA ALA A 277 -1.91 -13.65 7.01
C ALA A 277 -1.44 -12.37 6.31
N LEU A 278 -1.57 -12.28 4.97
CA LEU A 278 -1.05 -11.14 4.21
C LEU A 278 -1.70 -9.80 4.58
N PRO A 279 -3.04 -9.66 4.62
CA PRO A 279 -3.67 -8.40 5.04
C PRO A 279 -3.28 -7.98 6.47
N ASP A 280 -3.17 -8.92 7.37
CA ASP A 280 -2.75 -8.64 8.76
C ASP A 280 -1.31 -8.16 8.83
N PHE A 281 -0.40 -8.79 8.09
CA PHE A 281 0.99 -8.35 7.98
C PHE A 281 1.08 -6.91 7.44
N ILE A 282 0.40 -6.62 6.33
CA ILE A 282 0.41 -5.30 5.70
C ILE A 282 -0.14 -4.23 6.64
N ARG A 283 -1.25 -4.51 7.31
CA ARG A 283 -1.93 -3.56 8.17
C ARG A 283 -1.19 -3.31 9.50
N ARG A 284 -0.61 -4.34 10.10
CA ARG A 284 -0.03 -4.25 11.46
C ARG A 284 1.48 -4.11 11.48
N HIS A 285 2.18 -4.65 10.50
CA HIS A 285 3.62 -4.89 10.59
C HIS A 285 4.44 -4.30 9.44
N MET A 286 3.82 -3.97 8.32
CA MET A 286 4.56 -3.40 7.19
C MET A 286 4.94 -1.93 7.43
N GLY A 287 4.19 -1.21 8.25
CA GLY A 287 4.41 0.21 8.49
C GLY A 287 3.77 1.09 7.40
N THR A 288 2.64 0.67 6.84
CA THR A 288 1.89 1.48 5.87
C THR A 288 1.33 2.73 6.52
N ARG A 289 1.38 3.84 5.80
CA ARG A 289 0.93 5.17 6.29
C ARG A 289 -0.53 5.16 6.72
N LEU A 290 -1.39 4.51 5.92
CA LEU A 290 -2.82 4.40 6.21
C LEU A 290 -3.11 3.74 7.58
N SER A 291 -2.26 2.81 8.04
CA SER A 291 -2.42 2.17 9.36
C SER A 291 -2.15 3.12 10.53
N MET A 292 -1.42 4.21 10.30
CA MET A 292 -1.08 5.23 11.29
C MET A 292 -2.10 6.37 11.33
N LEU A 293 -2.93 6.50 10.30
CA LEU A 293 -3.90 7.58 10.18
C LEU A 293 -5.13 7.29 11.07
N LYS A 294 -5.40 8.18 12.03
CA LYS A 294 -6.53 8.01 12.97
C LYS A 294 -7.89 8.13 12.29
N GLU A 295 -8.06 9.13 11.45
CA GLU A 295 -9.29 9.37 10.71
C GLU A 295 -9.00 9.28 9.21
N LYS A 296 -9.58 8.29 8.57
CA LYS A 296 -9.44 8.05 7.14
C LYS A 296 -10.55 8.78 6.39
N PRO A 297 -10.30 9.29 5.17
CA PRO A 297 -11.36 9.85 4.33
C PRO A 297 -12.41 8.76 4.04
N THR A 298 -13.65 9.19 3.91
CA THR A 298 -14.77 8.24 3.74
C THR A 298 -15.61 8.49 2.50
N PHE A 299 -15.72 9.75 2.06
CA PHE A 299 -16.55 10.09 0.92
C PHE A 299 -16.09 11.41 0.30
N VAL A 300 -15.26 11.32 -0.72
CA VAL A 300 -14.53 12.43 -1.33
C VAL A 300 -15.26 12.97 -2.55
N PHE A 301 -15.37 14.28 -2.66
CA PHE A 301 -15.71 14.97 -3.90
C PHE A 301 -14.46 15.59 -4.50
N ASN A 302 -14.27 15.47 -5.82
CA ASN A 302 -13.16 16.06 -6.55
C ASN A 302 -13.68 16.85 -7.75
N THR A 303 -13.11 18.03 -7.99
CA THR A 303 -13.61 18.94 -9.03
C THR A 303 -13.16 18.62 -10.45
N TRP A 304 -12.24 17.63 -10.65
CA TRP A 304 -11.65 17.40 -11.96
C TRP A 304 -12.68 17.19 -13.07
N HIS A 305 -13.63 16.34 -12.87
CA HIS A 305 -14.65 16.07 -13.90
C HIS A 305 -16.03 16.53 -13.43
N PRO A 306 -16.79 17.29 -14.23
CA PRO A 306 -16.55 17.65 -15.63
C PRO A 306 -15.82 18.99 -15.83
N PHE A 307 -15.35 19.64 -14.75
CA PHE A 307 -14.89 21.03 -14.81
C PHE A 307 -13.48 21.15 -15.36
N GLN A 308 -12.64 20.13 -15.16
CA GLN A 308 -11.21 20.19 -15.49
C GLN A 308 -10.59 21.47 -14.90
N THR A 309 -9.86 22.23 -15.69
CA THR A 309 -9.28 23.52 -15.25
C THR A 309 -10.26 24.71 -15.26
N ASN A 310 -11.53 24.49 -15.68
CA ASN A 310 -12.54 25.55 -15.77
C ASN A 310 -13.26 25.79 -14.42
N ILE A 311 -12.50 26.05 -13.39
CA ILE A 311 -12.99 26.37 -12.04
C ILE A 311 -12.64 27.81 -11.68
N ASN A 312 -13.41 28.40 -10.78
CA ASN A 312 -13.14 29.68 -10.14
C ASN A 312 -13.77 29.71 -8.75
N GLU A 313 -13.51 30.79 -7.99
CA GLU A 313 -13.98 30.95 -6.61
C GLU A 313 -15.50 30.74 -6.47
N SER A 314 -16.31 31.37 -7.32
CA SER A 314 -17.78 31.25 -7.28
C SER A 314 -18.24 29.82 -7.54
N ILE A 315 -17.74 29.19 -8.61
CA ILE A 315 -18.08 27.82 -8.98
C ILE A 315 -17.70 26.86 -7.85
N VAL A 316 -16.49 26.97 -7.31
CA VAL A 316 -16.00 26.09 -6.24
C VAL A 316 -16.85 26.23 -4.97
N MET A 317 -17.24 27.44 -4.59
CA MET A 317 -18.10 27.66 -3.41
C MET A 317 -19.51 27.08 -3.62
N GLU A 318 -20.09 27.24 -4.80
CA GLU A 318 -21.40 26.63 -5.15
C GLU A 318 -21.33 25.10 -5.14
N LEU A 319 -20.26 24.52 -5.71
CA LEU A 319 -20.01 23.09 -5.70
C LEU A 319 -19.85 22.57 -4.26
N ALA A 320 -19.07 23.26 -3.43
CA ALA A 320 -18.87 22.90 -2.03
C ALA A 320 -20.18 22.89 -1.23
N LYS A 321 -21.04 23.90 -1.43
CA LYS A 321 -22.37 23.95 -0.82
C LYS A 321 -23.22 22.72 -1.22
N SER A 322 -23.24 22.40 -2.51
CA SER A 322 -24.04 21.29 -3.03
C SER A 322 -23.47 19.93 -2.65
N ALA A 323 -22.15 19.78 -2.64
CA ALA A 323 -21.45 18.58 -2.17
C ALA A 323 -21.70 18.31 -0.68
N ALA A 324 -21.64 19.35 0.16
CA ALA A 324 -21.97 19.23 1.59
C ALA A 324 -23.42 18.79 1.80
N ALA A 325 -24.35 19.37 1.04
CA ALA A 325 -25.77 18.97 1.10
C ALA A 325 -26.00 17.51 0.64
N ALA A 326 -25.15 17.00 -0.26
CA ALA A 326 -25.12 15.58 -0.64
C ALA A 326 -24.33 14.69 0.33
N GLY A 327 -23.78 15.27 1.41
CA GLY A 327 -23.12 14.53 2.50
C GLY A 327 -21.64 14.26 2.29
N MET A 328 -20.96 14.86 1.31
CA MET A 328 -19.52 14.69 1.13
C MET A 328 -18.76 15.08 2.40
N LYS A 329 -17.69 14.37 2.68
CA LYS A 329 -16.87 14.56 3.89
C LYS A 329 -15.56 15.26 3.58
N GLU A 330 -15.03 15.02 2.40
CA GLU A 330 -13.83 15.65 1.87
C GLU A 330 -14.16 16.36 0.55
N PHE A 331 -13.59 17.56 0.37
CA PHE A 331 -13.77 18.34 -0.86
C PHE A 331 -12.41 18.73 -1.43
N VAL A 332 -12.04 18.15 -2.57
CA VAL A 332 -10.75 18.34 -3.22
C VAL A 332 -10.90 19.26 -4.43
N ILE A 333 -10.22 20.42 -4.39
CA ILE A 333 -10.04 21.29 -5.55
C ILE A 333 -8.92 20.69 -6.40
N ASP A 334 -9.25 20.25 -7.61
CA ASP A 334 -8.30 19.69 -8.57
C ASP A 334 -7.58 20.78 -9.39
N ASP A 335 -6.88 20.43 -10.48
CA ASP A 335 -6.11 21.33 -11.34
C ASP A 335 -6.96 22.54 -11.80
N GLY A 336 -6.31 23.70 -11.92
CA GLY A 336 -6.93 24.92 -12.44
C GLY A 336 -7.05 26.07 -11.45
N TRP A 337 -6.56 25.95 -10.21
CA TRP A 337 -6.55 27.01 -9.20
C TRP A 337 -5.30 27.90 -9.29
N GLN A 338 -4.22 27.36 -9.82
CA GLN A 338 -2.91 28.00 -9.91
C GLN A 338 -2.78 28.84 -11.19
N ASP A 339 -1.92 29.84 -11.11
CA ASP A 339 -1.56 30.69 -12.25
C ASP A 339 -0.56 29.97 -13.19
N ASN A 340 0.32 29.13 -12.63
CA ASN A 340 1.29 28.37 -13.38
C ASN A 340 1.69 27.08 -12.64
N THR A 341 1.90 25.99 -13.38
CA THR A 341 2.49 24.76 -12.84
C THR A 341 3.98 24.98 -12.59
N GLY A 342 4.42 24.77 -11.39
CA GLY A 342 5.80 24.99 -10.94
C GLY A 342 5.90 26.18 -9.98
N ASP A 343 5.31 27.33 -10.29
CA ASP A 343 5.34 28.51 -9.43
C ASP A 343 4.31 28.45 -8.29
N TRP A 344 3.19 27.76 -8.53
CA TRP A 344 2.13 27.53 -7.55
C TRP A 344 1.54 28.80 -6.94
N GLY A 345 1.57 29.89 -7.70
CA GLY A 345 0.81 31.11 -7.40
C GLY A 345 -0.69 30.85 -7.60
N ILE A 346 -1.52 31.62 -6.91
CA ILE A 346 -2.97 31.56 -7.08
C ILE A 346 -3.37 32.38 -8.31
N ASP A 347 -4.12 31.80 -9.24
CA ASP A 347 -4.70 32.56 -10.34
C ASP A 347 -5.70 33.62 -9.81
N LYS A 348 -5.26 34.87 -9.77
CA LYS A 348 -6.05 36.01 -9.25
C LYS A 348 -7.25 36.39 -10.11
N LYS A 349 -7.31 35.91 -11.36
CA LYS A 349 -8.51 36.10 -12.21
C LYS A 349 -9.59 35.12 -11.80
N LYS A 350 -9.22 33.91 -11.42
CA LYS A 350 -10.14 32.85 -10.99
C LYS A 350 -10.48 32.95 -9.49
N PHE A 351 -9.49 33.28 -8.67
CA PHE A 351 -9.59 33.37 -7.20
C PHE A 351 -9.10 34.73 -6.71
N PRO A 352 -9.88 35.80 -6.94
CA PRO A 352 -9.46 37.17 -6.62
C PRO A 352 -9.18 37.39 -5.12
N ASN A 353 -9.90 36.66 -4.25
CA ASN A 353 -9.74 36.75 -2.80
C ASN A 353 -8.72 35.72 -2.26
N GLY A 354 -8.11 34.92 -3.13
CA GLY A 354 -7.22 33.82 -2.77
C GLY A 354 -7.97 32.56 -2.38
N LEU A 355 -7.23 31.51 -1.97
CA LEU A 355 -7.81 30.21 -1.62
C LEU A 355 -8.29 30.12 -0.17
N LYS A 356 -7.73 30.93 0.72
CA LYS A 356 -8.08 30.84 2.15
C LYS A 356 -9.58 31.01 2.44
N PRO A 357 -10.29 32.02 1.90
CA PRO A 357 -11.74 32.14 2.09
C PRO A 357 -12.52 30.95 1.58
N VAL A 358 -12.08 30.34 0.48
CA VAL A 358 -12.69 29.14 -0.10
C VAL A 358 -12.55 27.94 0.84
N PHE A 359 -11.35 27.72 1.38
CA PHE A 359 -11.12 26.63 2.34
C PHE A 359 -11.81 26.84 3.67
N ASP A 360 -11.85 28.07 4.16
CA ASP A 360 -12.60 28.41 5.37
C ASP A 360 -14.11 28.15 5.16
N TYR A 361 -14.64 28.45 3.97
CA TYR A 361 -16.01 28.14 3.61
C TYR A 361 -16.26 26.62 3.55
N ILE A 362 -15.39 25.84 2.90
CA ILE A 362 -15.48 24.36 2.87
C ILE A 362 -15.53 23.79 4.30
N LYS A 363 -14.66 24.28 5.19
CA LYS A 363 -14.65 23.88 6.61
C LYS A 363 -15.94 24.27 7.33
N SER A 364 -16.48 25.46 7.06
CA SER A 364 -17.74 25.92 7.66
C SER A 364 -18.93 25.05 7.27
N LEU A 365 -18.86 24.35 6.14
CA LEU A 365 -19.84 23.37 5.68
C LEU A 365 -19.63 21.96 6.30
N GLY A 366 -18.63 21.78 7.18
CA GLY A 366 -18.32 20.53 7.85
C GLY A 366 -17.51 19.54 7.02
N MET A 367 -16.89 19.99 5.92
CA MET A 367 -16.04 19.14 5.08
C MET A 367 -14.56 19.42 5.35
N LYS A 368 -13.72 18.39 5.14
CA LYS A 368 -12.27 18.50 5.14
C LYS A 368 -11.79 18.99 3.77
N PRO A 369 -10.98 20.08 3.71
CA PRO A 369 -10.51 20.62 2.44
C PRO A 369 -9.33 19.82 1.89
N GLY A 370 -9.28 19.69 0.56
CA GLY A 370 -8.17 19.10 -0.18
C GLY A 370 -7.77 19.94 -1.40
N LEU A 371 -6.54 19.72 -1.86
CA LEU A 371 -5.97 20.44 -3.00
C LEU A 371 -5.12 19.50 -3.86
N TRP A 372 -5.19 19.70 -5.17
CA TRP A 372 -4.34 19.06 -6.16
C TRP A 372 -3.06 19.87 -6.41
N ILE A 373 -1.95 19.16 -6.59
CA ILE A 373 -0.65 19.72 -6.98
C ILE A 373 0.10 18.71 -7.83
N SER A 374 0.74 19.16 -8.91
CA SER A 374 1.76 18.40 -9.61
C SER A 374 3.11 18.54 -8.89
N VAL A 375 3.56 17.49 -8.23
CA VAL A 375 4.73 17.57 -7.34
C VAL A 375 6.07 17.48 -8.09
N GLY A 376 6.07 16.85 -9.26
CA GLY A 376 7.30 16.54 -10.02
C GLY A 376 7.47 17.31 -11.32
N THR A 377 6.71 18.39 -11.59
CA THR A 377 6.78 19.08 -12.88
C THR A 377 6.70 20.59 -12.77
N ALA A 378 7.25 21.28 -13.78
CA ALA A 378 7.09 22.70 -13.98
C ALA A 378 6.88 23.06 -15.45
N SER A 379 6.09 24.11 -15.71
CA SER A 379 5.91 24.65 -17.05
C SER A 379 7.19 25.34 -17.57
N PRO A 380 7.46 25.28 -18.88
CA PRO A 380 8.62 25.95 -19.47
C PRO A 380 8.64 27.47 -19.27
N ASP A 381 7.46 28.06 -19.11
CA ASP A 381 7.27 29.49 -18.89
C ASP A 381 7.25 29.89 -17.41
N SER A 382 7.26 28.92 -16.48
CA SER A 382 7.31 29.18 -15.05
C SER A 382 8.58 29.94 -14.66
N LYS A 383 8.46 30.74 -13.59
CA LYS A 383 9.59 31.50 -13.05
C LYS A 383 10.63 30.54 -12.45
N VAL A 384 10.19 29.52 -11.71
CA VAL A 384 11.08 28.55 -11.08
C VAL A 384 11.92 27.81 -12.11
N TYR A 385 11.35 27.43 -13.27
CA TYR A 385 12.13 26.79 -14.34
C TYR A 385 13.13 27.76 -14.97
N LYS A 386 12.72 29.00 -15.26
CA LYS A 386 13.60 30.02 -15.85
C LYS A 386 14.77 30.41 -14.94
N GLU A 387 14.53 30.43 -13.63
CA GLU A 387 15.55 30.77 -12.63
C GLU A 387 16.45 29.60 -12.28
N HIS A 388 15.94 28.36 -12.38
CA HIS A 388 16.61 27.14 -11.95
C HIS A 388 16.46 25.98 -12.96
N PRO A 389 16.88 26.19 -14.23
CA PRO A 389 16.82 25.11 -15.23
C PRO A 389 17.70 23.90 -14.86
N GLU A 390 18.71 24.10 -14.02
CA GLU A 390 19.58 23.05 -13.51
C GLU A 390 18.90 22.08 -12.56
N TRP A 391 17.68 22.34 -12.10
CA TRP A 391 16.94 21.43 -11.22
C TRP A 391 16.18 20.34 -11.98
N PHE A 392 16.17 20.39 -13.29
CA PHE A 392 15.30 19.52 -14.09
C PHE A 392 16.07 18.36 -14.72
N VAL A 393 15.35 17.24 -14.90
CA VAL A 393 15.88 16.01 -15.46
C VAL A 393 16.38 16.24 -16.87
N ARG A 394 17.58 15.73 -17.16
CA ARG A 394 18.18 15.73 -18.50
C ARG A 394 18.22 14.32 -19.09
N ASP A 395 17.95 14.23 -20.39
CA ASP A 395 18.14 13.03 -21.18
C ASP A 395 19.62 12.80 -21.50
N SER A 396 19.92 11.72 -22.23
CA SER A 396 21.30 11.38 -22.64
C SER A 396 21.95 12.40 -23.58
N ALA A 397 21.15 13.24 -24.25
CA ALA A 397 21.62 14.34 -25.09
C ALA A 397 21.78 15.67 -24.34
N GLY A 398 21.50 15.67 -23.01
CA GLY A 398 21.56 16.86 -22.17
C GLY A 398 20.35 17.78 -22.25
N LYS A 399 19.28 17.37 -22.92
CA LYS A 399 18.03 18.13 -23.02
C LYS A 399 17.14 17.83 -21.84
N HIS A 400 16.31 18.83 -21.44
CA HIS A 400 15.30 18.60 -20.43
C HIS A 400 14.21 17.66 -20.94
N THR A 401 13.82 16.68 -20.10
CA THR A 401 12.75 15.75 -20.44
C THR A 401 11.40 16.38 -20.16
N SER A 402 10.51 16.31 -21.15
CA SER A 402 9.16 16.81 -21.05
C SER A 402 8.15 15.69 -20.93
N LEU A 403 7.03 15.99 -20.26
CA LEU A 403 5.82 15.20 -20.30
C LEU A 403 4.93 15.77 -21.40
N ILE A 404 4.45 14.94 -22.29
CA ILE A 404 3.45 15.34 -23.28
C ILE A 404 2.15 14.68 -22.90
N ILE A 405 1.25 15.47 -22.32
CA ILE A 405 -0.13 15.08 -22.03
C ILE A 405 -1.04 16.14 -22.64
N GLU A 406 -1.85 15.82 -23.63
CA GLU A 406 -2.98 16.61 -24.11
C GLU A 406 -2.75 18.14 -24.15
N ASN A 407 -1.63 18.62 -24.67
CA ASN A 407 -1.21 20.02 -24.69
C ASN A 407 -0.43 20.52 -23.45
N TYR A 408 -0.07 19.65 -22.52
CA TYR A 408 0.81 20.01 -21.42
C TYR A 408 2.26 19.75 -21.78
N ASP A 409 2.98 20.79 -22.13
CA ASP A 409 4.45 20.75 -22.19
C ASP A 409 4.99 21.08 -20.79
N LYS A 410 5.40 20.08 -20.03
CA LYS A 410 5.92 20.23 -18.66
C LYS A 410 7.28 19.55 -18.56
N TYR A 411 8.24 20.21 -17.95
CA TYR A 411 9.52 19.62 -17.64
C TYR A 411 9.48 18.84 -16.32
N THR A 412 10.13 17.68 -16.32
CA THR A 412 10.25 16.82 -15.14
C THR A 412 11.35 17.32 -14.21
N ALA A 413 11.03 17.51 -12.94
CA ALA A 413 11.99 17.94 -11.93
C ALA A 413 12.79 16.75 -11.36
N CYS A 414 14.03 17.01 -10.97
CA CYS A 414 14.87 16.05 -10.26
C CYS A 414 14.87 16.33 -8.76
N PHE A 415 14.32 15.40 -7.97
CA PHE A 415 14.21 15.55 -6.52
C PHE A 415 15.55 15.55 -5.78
N SER A 416 16.64 15.21 -6.45
CA SER A 416 17.99 15.28 -5.86
C SER A 416 18.65 16.67 -5.95
N THR A 417 17.91 17.68 -6.39
CA THR A 417 18.39 19.06 -6.61
C THR A 417 17.71 20.04 -5.64
N GLY A 418 17.89 21.34 -5.87
CA GLY A 418 17.20 22.41 -5.14
C GLY A 418 15.66 22.34 -5.27
N TRP A 419 15.13 21.66 -6.27
CA TRP A 419 13.70 21.41 -6.41
C TRP A 419 13.08 20.80 -5.15
N TYR A 420 13.77 19.85 -4.50
CA TYR A 420 13.30 19.24 -3.26
C TYR A 420 12.95 20.28 -2.19
N GLY A 421 13.88 21.19 -1.89
CA GLY A 421 13.67 22.23 -0.89
C GLY A 421 12.58 23.22 -1.29
N TYR A 422 12.52 23.56 -2.56
CA TYR A 422 11.52 24.45 -3.11
C TYR A 422 10.10 23.85 -2.99
N ILE A 423 9.87 22.68 -3.57
CA ILE A 423 8.53 22.06 -3.55
C ILE A 423 8.07 21.70 -2.13
N LYS A 424 8.99 21.28 -1.24
CA LYS A 424 8.70 21.12 0.18
C LYS A 424 8.15 22.38 0.82
N SER A 425 8.76 23.53 0.52
CA SER A 425 8.29 24.83 1.07
C SER A 425 6.90 25.18 0.57
N VAL A 426 6.61 24.93 -0.70
CA VAL A 426 5.29 25.12 -1.32
C VAL A 426 4.25 24.22 -0.64
N LEU A 427 4.51 22.93 -0.56
CA LEU A 427 3.56 21.97 0.00
C LEU A 427 3.28 22.22 1.48
N ASN A 428 4.32 22.50 2.28
CA ASN A 428 4.15 22.86 3.69
C ASN A 428 3.32 24.12 3.87
N LYS A 429 3.61 25.17 3.09
CA LYS A 429 2.84 26.40 3.11
C LYS A 429 1.36 26.14 2.84
N LEU A 430 1.05 25.42 1.77
CA LEU A 430 -0.33 25.11 1.38
C LEU A 430 -1.03 24.24 2.43
N ALA A 431 -0.37 23.19 2.93
CA ALA A 431 -0.95 22.29 3.92
C ALA A 431 -1.24 22.99 5.25
N LEU A 432 -0.32 23.84 5.74
CA LEU A 432 -0.43 24.47 7.05
C LEU A 432 -1.24 25.76 7.00
N GLU A 433 -1.02 26.63 6.01
CA GLU A 433 -1.70 27.92 5.89
C GLU A 433 -3.21 27.74 5.65
N TYR A 434 -3.58 26.78 4.80
CA TYR A 434 -4.98 26.50 4.48
C TYR A 434 -5.59 25.41 5.35
N GLY A 435 -4.77 24.69 6.13
CA GLY A 435 -5.21 23.60 6.98
C GLY A 435 -5.84 22.47 6.17
N LEU A 436 -5.15 22.06 5.10
CA LEU A 436 -5.62 20.97 4.24
C LEU A 436 -5.56 19.63 4.99
N GLU A 437 -6.54 18.77 4.77
CA GLU A 437 -6.58 17.41 5.28
C GLU A 437 -6.40 16.35 4.19
N TYR A 438 -6.37 16.79 2.91
CA TYR A 438 -6.18 15.93 1.75
C TYR A 438 -5.31 16.64 0.71
N MET A 439 -4.27 15.99 0.22
CA MET A 439 -3.47 16.44 -0.92
C MET A 439 -3.43 15.36 -2.00
N LYS A 440 -3.91 15.67 -3.20
CA LYS A 440 -3.69 14.87 -4.39
C LYS A 440 -2.39 15.31 -5.04
N LEU A 441 -1.35 14.49 -4.89
CA LEU A 441 -0.03 14.74 -5.45
C LEU A 441 0.12 14.02 -6.79
N ASP A 442 -0.15 14.76 -7.84
CA ASP A 442 -0.14 14.28 -9.22
C ASP A 442 1.25 14.44 -9.85
N PHE A 443 1.47 13.76 -10.98
CA PHE A 443 2.74 13.77 -11.70
C PHE A 443 3.95 13.62 -10.77
N SER A 444 3.85 12.67 -9.87
CA SER A 444 4.95 12.22 -9.00
C SER A 444 5.98 11.48 -9.86
N VAL A 445 6.62 12.21 -10.76
CA VAL A 445 7.26 11.66 -11.95
C VAL A 445 8.70 11.32 -11.68
N VAL A 446 8.95 10.08 -11.36
CA VAL A 446 10.29 9.49 -11.45
C VAL A 446 10.43 8.74 -12.80
N THR A 447 9.38 8.01 -13.17
CA THR A 447 9.32 7.24 -14.41
C THR A 447 7.90 7.29 -14.98
N SER A 448 7.53 8.38 -15.62
CA SER A 448 6.16 8.53 -16.12
C SER A 448 5.90 7.77 -17.41
N PRO A 449 4.71 7.15 -17.57
CA PRO A 449 4.26 6.63 -18.87
C PRO A 449 4.04 7.74 -19.90
N TYR A 450 3.94 8.98 -19.44
CA TYR A 450 3.76 10.16 -20.27
C TYR A 450 5.08 10.78 -20.74
N ARG A 451 6.22 10.17 -20.40
CA ARG A 451 7.49 10.62 -21.00
C ARG A 451 7.53 10.29 -22.47
N TYR A 452 7.87 11.29 -23.26
CA TYR A 452 7.90 11.18 -24.73
C TYR A 452 9.04 10.30 -25.23
N ASP A 453 10.19 10.37 -24.59
CA ASP A 453 11.32 9.51 -24.91
C ASP A 453 11.16 8.17 -24.18
N HIS A 454 10.95 7.11 -24.92
CA HIS A 454 10.96 5.74 -24.38
C HIS A 454 12.39 5.24 -24.10
N THR A 455 13.34 6.16 -23.92
CA THR A 455 14.73 5.84 -23.55
C THR A 455 14.82 5.44 -22.08
N ALA A 456 15.98 4.99 -21.64
CA ALA A 456 16.22 4.63 -20.25
C ALA A 456 15.79 5.75 -19.31
N SER A 457 15.00 5.39 -18.32
CA SER A 457 14.53 6.32 -17.28
C SER A 457 15.68 6.84 -16.43
N GLY A 458 15.50 7.98 -15.80
CA GLY A 458 16.48 8.58 -14.93
C GLY A 458 17.01 9.91 -15.46
N CYS A 459 17.89 10.52 -14.69
CA CYS A 459 18.50 11.82 -14.97
C CYS A 459 19.97 11.65 -15.37
N TYR A 460 20.32 12.09 -16.55
CA TYR A 460 21.69 12.02 -17.10
C TYR A 460 22.55 13.24 -16.71
N ALA A 461 22.00 14.18 -15.96
CA ALA A 461 22.79 15.31 -15.46
C ALA A 461 23.96 14.83 -14.59
N LYS A 462 25.16 15.39 -14.83
CA LYS A 462 26.38 15.04 -14.08
C LYS A 462 26.67 16.01 -12.94
N ASP A 463 25.94 17.12 -12.90
CA ASP A 463 26.09 18.23 -11.96
C ASP A 463 25.02 18.20 -10.84
N HIS A 464 24.15 17.20 -10.82
CA HIS A 464 23.18 17.02 -9.75
C HIS A 464 23.83 16.40 -8.50
N PRO A 465 23.65 16.96 -7.30
CA PRO A 465 24.41 16.56 -6.12
C PRO A 465 24.02 15.18 -5.56
N GLY A 466 22.82 14.71 -5.83
CA GLY A 466 22.26 13.50 -5.22
C GLY A 466 22.49 12.21 -6.00
N HIS A 467 23.07 12.28 -7.22
CA HIS A 467 23.40 11.09 -8.00
C HIS A 467 24.59 11.36 -8.93
N LYS A 468 25.37 10.33 -9.24
CA LYS A 468 26.52 10.41 -10.14
C LYS A 468 26.17 10.18 -11.62
N ASP A 469 25.12 9.37 -11.85
CA ASP A 469 24.69 9.00 -13.18
C ASP A 469 23.19 8.66 -13.21
N HIS A 470 22.65 8.39 -14.40
CA HIS A 470 21.23 8.10 -14.57
C HIS A 470 20.79 6.79 -13.88
N ASN A 471 21.70 5.83 -13.72
CA ASN A 471 21.39 4.55 -13.07
C ASN A 471 21.14 4.73 -11.57
N GLU A 472 21.88 5.63 -10.92
CA GLU A 472 21.68 5.97 -9.51
C GLU A 472 20.48 6.89 -9.31
N SER A 473 20.18 7.75 -10.31
CA SER A 473 19.21 8.82 -10.18
C SER A 473 17.78 8.34 -9.86
N LEU A 474 17.36 7.19 -10.41
CA LEU A 474 16.02 6.65 -10.17
C LEU A 474 15.79 6.37 -8.69
N TYR A 475 16.68 5.60 -8.07
CA TYR A 475 16.58 5.27 -6.65
C TYR A 475 16.60 6.54 -5.79
N THR A 476 17.52 7.45 -6.09
CA THR A 476 17.64 8.72 -5.36
C THR A 476 16.38 9.57 -5.48
N ASN A 477 15.79 9.68 -6.67
CA ASN A 477 14.56 10.45 -6.86
C ASN A 477 13.38 9.82 -6.09
N TYR A 478 13.22 8.49 -6.12
CA TYR A 478 12.20 7.82 -5.31
C TYR A 478 12.38 8.09 -3.82
N THR A 479 13.56 7.87 -3.28
CA THR A 479 13.83 8.04 -1.85
C THR A 479 13.69 9.49 -1.40
N SER A 480 14.11 10.45 -2.21
CA SER A 480 13.91 11.88 -1.93
C SER A 480 12.43 12.26 -1.92
N MET A 481 11.64 11.74 -2.85
CA MET A 481 10.21 11.98 -2.88
C MET A 481 9.50 11.36 -1.66
N TRP A 482 9.88 10.15 -1.26
CA TRP A 482 9.33 9.52 -0.06
C TRP A 482 9.69 10.29 1.21
N GLN A 483 10.93 10.77 1.30
CA GLN A 483 11.35 11.64 2.40
C GLN A 483 10.53 12.93 2.45
N LEU A 484 10.22 13.54 1.30
CA LEU A 484 9.35 14.71 1.23
C LEU A 484 7.96 14.42 1.83
N PHE A 485 7.38 13.27 1.52
CA PHE A 485 6.06 12.88 2.07
C PHE A 485 6.12 12.62 3.58
N ASP A 486 7.18 11.97 4.07
CA ASP A 486 7.39 11.77 5.50
C ASP A 486 7.52 13.11 6.25
N GLU A 487 8.22 14.07 5.69
CA GLU A 487 8.38 15.40 6.27
C GLU A 487 7.06 16.20 6.26
N LEU A 488 6.22 16.04 5.23
CA LEU A 488 4.87 16.60 5.21
C LEU A 488 3.99 15.97 6.30
N HIS A 489 4.03 14.65 6.46
CA HIS A 489 3.31 13.96 7.51
C HIS A 489 3.83 14.31 8.91
N ALA A 490 5.12 14.55 9.06
CA ALA A 490 5.69 15.02 10.33
C ALA A 490 5.17 16.42 10.68
N ALA A 491 5.03 17.31 9.69
CA ALA A 491 4.48 18.64 9.87
C ALA A 491 2.94 18.61 10.09
N LYS A 492 2.23 17.69 9.46
CA LYS A 492 0.78 17.52 9.56
C LYS A 492 0.38 16.03 9.56
N PRO A 493 0.38 15.38 10.72
CA PRO A 493 0.12 13.93 10.84
C PRO A 493 -1.26 13.46 10.36
N SER A 494 -2.26 14.35 10.33
CA SER A 494 -3.62 14.07 9.84
C SER A 494 -3.78 14.19 8.32
N LEU A 495 -2.76 14.66 7.60
CA LEU A 495 -2.82 14.85 6.16
C LEU A 495 -2.93 13.51 5.45
N PHE A 496 -3.94 13.36 4.60
CA PHE A 496 -4.05 12.24 3.67
C PHE A 496 -3.34 12.61 2.36
N ILE A 497 -2.27 11.91 2.02
CA ILE A 497 -1.56 12.05 0.75
C ILE A 497 -2.05 10.99 -0.21
N ASP A 498 -2.72 11.44 -1.28
CA ASP A 498 -3.13 10.64 -2.42
C ASP A 498 -2.09 10.80 -3.53
N CYS A 499 -1.22 9.80 -3.69
CA CYS A 499 -0.18 9.79 -4.69
C CYS A 499 -0.70 9.11 -5.96
N THR A 500 -0.54 9.78 -7.10
CA THR A 500 -0.99 9.23 -8.36
C THR A 500 -0.07 8.12 -8.91
N PHE A 501 -0.53 7.42 -9.92
CA PHE A 501 0.12 6.19 -10.43
C PHE A 501 1.43 6.42 -11.19
N GLU A 502 1.77 7.65 -11.53
CA GLU A 502 2.95 7.96 -12.34
C GLU A 502 4.28 7.55 -11.70
N THR A 503 4.31 7.37 -10.39
CA THR A 503 5.49 6.83 -9.70
C THR A 503 5.92 5.45 -10.20
N MET A 504 5.00 4.69 -10.77
CA MET A 504 5.21 3.32 -11.22
C MET A 504 5.34 3.20 -12.73
N GLY A 505 5.58 4.31 -13.41
CA GLY A 505 5.63 4.32 -14.88
C GLY A 505 4.29 3.93 -15.50
N GLY A 506 4.33 3.20 -16.62
CA GLY A 506 3.12 2.71 -17.29
C GLY A 506 2.49 1.48 -16.67
N LEU A 507 3.02 0.96 -15.58
CA LEU A 507 2.63 -0.35 -15.07
C LEU A 507 1.51 -0.31 -14.03
N GLN A 508 1.33 0.80 -13.30
CA GLN A 508 0.31 1.00 -12.26
C GLN A 508 0.20 -0.17 -11.25
N LEU A 509 1.34 -0.73 -10.90
CA LEU A 509 1.45 -1.86 -9.99
C LEU A 509 1.26 -1.42 -8.54
N ILE A 510 0.99 -2.37 -7.66
CA ILE A 510 1.11 -2.14 -6.22
C ILE A 510 2.54 -1.71 -5.90
N ASP A 511 2.69 -0.67 -5.08
CA ASP A 511 3.98 -0.20 -4.61
C ASP A 511 3.97 -0.09 -3.07
N TYR A 512 4.54 -1.08 -2.41
CA TYR A 512 4.65 -1.08 -0.94
C TYR A 512 5.56 0.02 -0.42
N ALA A 513 6.58 0.43 -1.17
CA ALA A 513 7.39 1.59 -0.79
C ALA A 513 6.52 2.85 -0.74
N MET A 514 5.74 3.12 -1.78
CA MET A 514 4.81 4.25 -1.80
C MET A 514 3.84 4.20 -0.62
N LEU A 515 3.21 3.05 -0.34
CA LEU A 515 2.21 2.90 0.72
C LEU A 515 2.76 3.09 2.15
N LYS A 516 4.08 3.10 2.33
CA LYS A 516 4.71 3.48 3.60
C LYS A 516 4.82 4.99 3.78
N HIS A 517 4.72 5.76 2.71
CA HIS A 517 4.96 7.20 2.67
C HIS A 517 3.75 8.00 2.21
N ALA A 518 2.84 7.42 1.43
CA ALA A 518 1.56 7.98 1.02
C ALA A 518 0.40 7.13 1.55
N ASP A 519 -0.76 7.76 1.76
CA ASP A 519 -1.94 7.11 2.35
C ASP A 519 -2.84 6.47 1.30
N GLY A 520 -2.92 7.07 0.11
CA GLY A 520 -3.71 6.62 -1.02
C GLY A 520 -2.93 6.56 -2.31
N ASN A 521 -3.46 5.79 -3.25
CA ASN A 521 -2.94 5.67 -4.60
C ASN A 521 -4.07 5.87 -5.61
N TRP A 522 -4.08 7.02 -6.28
CA TRP A 522 -5.01 7.30 -7.36
C TRP A 522 -4.72 6.40 -8.55
N LEU A 523 -5.62 5.47 -8.83
CA LEU A 523 -5.41 4.40 -9.80
C LEU A 523 -6.01 4.68 -11.16
N SER A 524 -7.02 5.54 -11.26
CA SER A 524 -7.77 5.64 -12.50
C SER A 524 -8.58 6.92 -12.62
N ASN A 525 -8.66 7.40 -13.87
CA ASN A 525 -9.61 8.40 -14.35
C ASN A 525 -10.69 7.72 -15.19
N PHE A 526 -11.53 6.89 -14.58
CA PHE A 526 -12.63 6.25 -15.30
C PHE A 526 -13.72 7.27 -15.66
N TYR A 527 -14.18 7.20 -16.88
CA TYR A 527 -15.27 7.99 -17.40
C TYR A 527 -16.52 7.15 -17.72
N GLU A 528 -16.40 5.82 -17.64
CA GLU A 528 -17.52 4.91 -17.81
C GLU A 528 -18.44 5.02 -16.59
N VAL A 529 -19.68 5.41 -16.87
CA VAL A 529 -20.72 5.68 -15.85
C VAL A 529 -21.90 4.73 -15.96
N ASN A 530 -21.69 3.56 -16.51
CA ASN A 530 -22.68 2.51 -16.67
C ASN A 530 -22.28 1.26 -15.88
N GLN A 531 -23.02 0.17 -16.03
CA GLN A 531 -22.72 -1.10 -15.37
C GLN A 531 -21.31 -1.63 -15.66
N ASP A 532 -20.72 -1.33 -16.83
CA ASP A 532 -19.34 -1.72 -17.16
C ASP A 532 -18.33 -0.97 -16.28
N GLY A 533 -18.58 0.30 -16.01
CA GLY A 533 -17.78 1.10 -15.07
C GLY A 533 -17.87 0.55 -13.64
N ASP A 534 -19.07 0.17 -13.19
CA ASP A 534 -19.29 -0.48 -11.88
C ASP A 534 -18.53 -1.78 -11.75
N LEU A 535 -18.63 -2.63 -12.78
CA LEU A 535 -17.91 -3.90 -12.83
C LEU A 535 -16.40 -3.67 -12.77
N ARG A 536 -15.90 -2.70 -13.50
CA ARG A 536 -14.48 -2.36 -13.58
C ARG A 536 -13.92 -1.87 -12.24
N VAL A 537 -14.67 -1.02 -11.52
CA VAL A 537 -14.32 -0.57 -10.18
C VAL A 537 -14.21 -1.75 -9.21
N ARG A 538 -15.23 -2.62 -9.18
CA ARG A 538 -15.22 -3.78 -8.29
C ARG A 538 -14.10 -4.76 -8.63
N ASN A 539 -13.86 -4.99 -9.92
CA ASN A 539 -12.77 -5.85 -10.41
C ASN A 539 -11.40 -5.32 -9.98
N MET A 540 -11.16 -4.03 -10.16
CA MET A 540 -9.91 -3.38 -9.74
C MET A 540 -9.68 -3.52 -8.24
N ALA A 541 -10.71 -3.30 -7.41
CA ALA A 541 -10.63 -3.47 -5.98
C ALA A 541 -10.41 -4.95 -5.60
N TRP A 542 -11.08 -5.88 -6.25
CA TRP A 542 -10.94 -7.31 -6.01
C TRP A 542 -9.52 -7.81 -6.28
N TRP A 543 -8.89 -7.37 -7.37
CA TRP A 543 -7.53 -7.78 -7.72
C TRP A 543 -6.47 -7.24 -6.77
N ARG A 544 -6.67 -6.08 -6.14
CA ARG A 544 -5.66 -5.40 -5.31
C ARG A 544 -5.87 -5.53 -3.81
N SER A 545 -7.11 -5.49 -3.36
CA SER A 545 -7.43 -5.34 -1.93
C SER A 545 -6.90 -6.42 -0.98
N PRO A 546 -6.67 -7.67 -1.37
CA PRO A 546 -6.02 -8.59 -0.44
C PRO A 546 -4.60 -8.17 -0.09
N ALA A 547 -3.92 -7.52 -1.05
CA ALA A 547 -2.53 -7.10 -0.94
C ALA A 547 -2.38 -5.62 -0.55
N VAL A 548 -3.47 -4.86 -0.46
CA VAL A 548 -3.50 -3.45 -0.06
C VAL A 548 -4.78 -3.16 0.71
N SER A 549 -4.72 -2.25 1.66
CA SER A 549 -5.93 -1.73 2.29
C SER A 549 -6.82 -1.06 1.24
N ALA A 550 -8.12 -1.38 1.26
CA ALA A 550 -9.05 -0.86 0.25
C ALA A 550 -9.14 0.67 0.23
N THR A 551 -8.93 1.35 1.35
CA THR A 551 -8.93 2.81 1.41
C THR A 551 -7.69 3.43 0.74
N ALA A 552 -6.59 2.68 0.61
CA ALA A 552 -5.46 3.12 -0.21
C ALA A 552 -5.79 3.07 -1.71
N LEU A 553 -6.83 2.34 -2.11
CA LEU A 553 -7.28 2.25 -3.49
C LEU A 553 -8.23 3.41 -3.78
N VAL A 554 -7.70 4.49 -4.31
CA VAL A 554 -8.48 5.65 -4.74
C VAL A 554 -9.02 5.37 -6.13
N ILE A 555 -10.24 4.83 -6.16
CA ILE A 555 -10.95 4.44 -7.38
C ILE A 555 -12.24 5.25 -7.45
N GLY A 556 -12.52 5.83 -8.57
CA GLY A 556 -13.73 6.64 -8.71
C GLY A 556 -13.90 7.16 -10.11
N ASN A 557 -14.30 8.39 -10.22
CA ASN A 557 -14.65 9.08 -11.42
C ASN A 557 -16.04 8.69 -11.98
N MET A 558 -16.90 8.14 -11.13
CA MET A 558 -18.29 7.87 -11.50
C MET A 558 -19.10 9.16 -11.36
N ALA A 559 -19.78 9.55 -12.41
CA ALA A 559 -20.55 10.80 -12.42
C ALA A 559 -21.80 10.72 -11.54
N MET A 560 -21.96 11.70 -10.65
CA MET A 560 -23.09 11.76 -9.71
C MET A 560 -24.46 11.84 -10.40
N GLN A 561 -24.53 12.29 -11.65
CA GLN A 561 -25.77 12.48 -12.39
C GLN A 561 -26.16 11.29 -13.26
N ASP A 562 -25.38 10.25 -13.27
CA ASP A 562 -25.72 9.03 -14.00
C ASP A 562 -26.97 8.36 -13.41
N SER A 563 -27.79 7.74 -14.25
CA SER A 563 -29.01 7.04 -13.80
C SER A 563 -28.72 5.84 -12.90
N ALA A 564 -27.51 5.26 -13.00
CA ALA A 564 -27.04 4.13 -12.22
C ALA A 564 -26.25 4.54 -10.95
N TRP A 565 -26.23 5.82 -10.57
CA TRP A 565 -25.39 6.37 -9.52
C TRP A 565 -25.49 5.61 -8.18
N GLU A 566 -26.65 5.06 -7.85
CA GLU A 566 -26.85 4.29 -6.63
C GLU A 566 -26.05 2.97 -6.67
N MET A 567 -25.92 2.36 -7.83
CA MET A 567 -25.04 1.19 -8.04
C MET A 567 -23.56 1.59 -7.99
N HIS A 568 -23.22 2.77 -8.49
CA HIS A 568 -21.86 3.32 -8.43
C HIS A 568 -21.39 3.48 -6.98
N ILE A 569 -22.19 4.12 -6.14
CA ILE A 569 -21.87 4.27 -4.69
C ILE A 569 -21.67 2.90 -4.03
N LYS A 570 -22.57 1.95 -4.29
CA LYS A 570 -22.45 0.61 -3.72
C LYS A 570 -21.16 -0.08 -4.15
N SER A 571 -20.78 0.04 -5.43
CA SER A 571 -19.52 -0.50 -5.96
C SER A 571 -18.29 0.16 -5.34
N LEU A 572 -18.31 1.50 -5.19
CA LEU A 572 -17.22 2.28 -4.60
C LEU A 572 -17.04 2.04 -3.10
N ALA A 573 -18.06 1.56 -2.38
CA ALA A 573 -17.94 1.24 -0.95
C ALA A 573 -16.90 0.14 -0.64
N GLY A 574 -16.42 -0.59 -1.66
CA GLY A 574 -15.30 -1.54 -1.58
C GLY A 574 -13.91 -0.92 -1.66
N ALA A 575 -13.80 0.39 -1.88
CA ALA A 575 -12.57 1.18 -2.00
C ALA A 575 -12.69 2.50 -1.22
N LEU A 576 -11.93 3.53 -1.55
CA LEU A 576 -12.22 4.91 -1.13
C LEU A 576 -13.10 5.57 -2.20
N PRO A 577 -14.36 5.90 -1.89
CA PRO A 577 -15.26 6.52 -2.84
C PRO A 577 -14.82 7.94 -3.22
N ILE A 578 -14.54 8.14 -4.50
CA ILE A 578 -14.34 9.47 -5.10
C ILE A 578 -15.50 9.74 -6.05
N MET A 579 -16.26 10.78 -5.78
CA MET A 579 -17.39 11.20 -6.60
C MET A 579 -16.99 12.39 -7.46
N LEU A 580 -17.35 12.33 -8.72
CA LEU A 580 -17.22 13.37 -9.72
C LEU A 580 -18.59 13.79 -10.25
N GLY A 581 -18.61 14.83 -11.04
CA GLY A 581 -19.85 15.36 -11.62
C GLY A 581 -20.22 16.72 -11.04
N ASP A 582 -21.40 17.22 -11.38
CA ASP A 582 -21.89 18.50 -10.89
C ASP A 582 -22.97 18.31 -9.82
N PRO A 583 -22.65 18.38 -8.52
CA PRO A 583 -23.60 18.14 -7.44
C PRO A 583 -24.76 19.14 -7.41
N ARG A 584 -24.65 20.28 -8.11
CA ARG A 584 -25.73 21.29 -8.24
C ARG A 584 -26.89 20.77 -9.11
N LYS A 585 -26.64 19.77 -9.94
CA LYS A 585 -27.64 19.14 -10.81
C LYS A 585 -28.44 18.03 -10.14
N LEU A 586 -28.08 17.63 -8.94
CA LEU A 586 -28.85 16.66 -8.17
C LEU A 586 -30.21 17.22 -7.77
N ASN A 587 -31.26 16.47 -8.00
CA ASN A 587 -32.56 16.77 -7.42
C ASN A 587 -32.57 16.51 -5.91
N THR A 588 -33.56 17.05 -5.20
CA THR A 588 -33.65 16.96 -3.74
C THR A 588 -33.71 15.51 -3.23
N ILE A 589 -34.32 14.60 -3.99
CA ILE A 589 -34.44 13.18 -3.61
C ILE A 589 -33.07 12.51 -3.67
N ASP A 590 -32.38 12.66 -4.78
CA ASP A 590 -31.05 12.05 -4.95
C ASP A 590 -30.04 12.65 -3.99
N GLN A 591 -30.08 13.96 -3.77
CA GLN A 591 -29.22 14.61 -2.79
C GLN A 591 -29.41 14.02 -1.37
N LYS A 592 -30.64 13.77 -0.95
CA LYS A 592 -30.93 13.12 0.35
C LYS A 592 -30.43 11.68 0.40
N LYS A 593 -30.55 10.95 -0.71
CA LYS A 593 -30.04 9.57 -0.78
C LYS A 593 -28.53 9.53 -0.74
N TYR A 594 -27.84 10.39 -1.49
CA TYR A 594 -26.37 10.52 -1.40
C TYR A 594 -25.92 10.77 0.05
N LYS A 595 -26.59 11.74 0.70
CA LYS A 595 -26.31 12.04 2.10
C LYS A 595 -26.51 10.83 3.00
N ALA A 596 -27.56 10.04 2.79
CA ALA A 596 -27.84 8.85 3.59
C ALA A 596 -26.73 7.80 3.43
N TYR A 597 -26.26 7.53 2.20
CA TYR A 597 -25.14 6.61 1.95
C TYR A 597 -23.85 7.11 2.59
N SER A 598 -23.53 8.39 2.43
CA SER A 598 -22.31 8.98 3.00
C SER A 598 -22.32 8.94 4.53
N ASP A 599 -23.41 9.37 5.16
CA ASP A 599 -23.55 9.37 6.62
C ASP A 599 -23.51 7.94 7.19
N TRP A 600 -24.11 6.98 6.48
CA TRP A 600 -24.04 5.57 6.84
C TRP A 600 -22.59 5.05 6.76
N LEU A 601 -21.89 5.27 5.64
CA LEU A 601 -20.52 4.82 5.45
C LEU A 601 -19.58 5.44 6.49
N HIS A 602 -19.74 6.74 6.74
CA HIS A 602 -19.00 7.45 7.79
C HIS A 602 -19.27 6.88 9.20
N THR A 603 -20.52 6.56 9.49
CA THR A 603 -20.91 5.94 10.76
C THR A 603 -20.28 4.56 10.93
N MET A 604 -20.29 3.74 9.88
CA MET A 604 -19.69 2.41 9.92
C MET A 604 -18.15 2.49 10.03
N ALA A 605 -17.54 3.48 9.37
CA ALA A 605 -16.11 3.77 9.52
C ALA A 605 -15.75 4.15 10.97
N ALA A 606 -16.51 5.02 11.59
CA ALA A 606 -16.28 5.44 12.97
C ALA A 606 -16.49 4.30 14.00
N ARG A 607 -17.46 3.41 13.75
CA ARG A 607 -17.80 2.31 14.69
C ARG A 607 -16.89 1.10 14.56
N HIS A 608 -16.53 0.73 13.34
CA HIS A 608 -15.87 -0.54 13.02
C HIS A 608 -14.56 -0.37 12.29
N ASP A 609 -14.09 0.86 12.06
CA ASP A 609 -12.88 1.14 11.24
C ASP A 609 -12.88 0.40 9.87
N ILE A 610 -14.06 0.30 9.26
CA ILE A 610 -14.21 -0.45 8.01
C ILE A 610 -13.25 0.00 6.91
N MET A 611 -12.76 1.24 6.99
CA MET A 611 -11.82 1.79 6.01
C MET A 611 -10.44 1.10 6.05
N SER A 612 -10.11 0.39 7.11
CA SER A 612 -8.88 -0.41 7.24
C SER A 612 -9.00 -1.83 6.67
N TYR A 613 -10.21 -2.29 6.38
CA TYR A 613 -10.47 -3.69 6.06
C TYR A 613 -11.12 -3.84 4.68
N ARG A 614 -10.79 -4.91 4.00
CA ARG A 614 -11.57 -5.53 2.93
C ARG A 614 -11.14 -6.97 2.77
N GLN A 615 -12.13 -7.86 2.82
CA GLN A 615 -11.94 -9.29 2.61
C GLN A 615 -12.87 -9.74 1.47
N ASP A 616 -12.51 -10.83 0.83
CA ASP A 616 -13.40 -11.48 -0.11
C ASP A 616 -14.62 -12.05 0.62
N LEU A 617 -15.71 -12.19 -0.10
CA LEU A 617 -16.92 -12.85 0.38
C LEU A 617 -16.85 -14.31 -0.06
N ALA A 618 -16.96 -15.25 0.89
CA ALA A 618 -16.84 -16.67 0.58
C ALA A 618 -17.91 -17.14 -0.40
N GLY A 619 -17.51 -17.94 -1.39
CA GLY A 619 -18.39 -18.43 -2.46
C GLY A 619 -18.69 -17.40 -3.57
N PHE A 620 -18.11 -16.21 -3.50
CA PHE A 620 -18.19 -15.19 -4.54
C PHE A 620 -16.81 -15.03 -5.20
N GLY A 621 -16.79 -15.03 -6.51
CA GLY A 621 -15.55 -14.96 -7.30
C GLY A 621 -15.20 -13.55 -7.75
N GLU A 622 -14.36 -13.52 -8.79
CA GLU A 622 -14.01 -12.30 -9.49
C GLU A 622 -15.24 -11.62 -10.08
N PRO A 623 -15.39 -10.30 -9.92
CA PRO A 623 -16.42 -9.54 -10.61
C PRO A 623 -16.37 -9.76 -12.13
N ALA A 624 -17.44 -10.29 -12.72
CA ALA A 624 -17.53 -10.59 -14.14
C ALA A 624 -18.98 -10.53 -14.62
N GLU A 625 -19.17 -10.28 -15.94
CA GLU A 625 -20.49 -10.38 -16.59
C GLU A 625 -21.07 -11.80 -16.42
N GLY A 626 -22.36 -11.88 -16.20
CA GLY A 626 -23.07 -13.14 -15.95
C GLY A 626 -22.91 -13.71 -14.54
N SER A 627 -22.24 -12.98 -13.61
CA SER A 627 -21.90 -13.48 -12.28
C SER A 627 -22.51 -12.69 -11.13
N TRP A 628 -22.34 -13.26 -9.93
CA TRP A 628 -22.46 -12.55 -8.67
C TRP A 628 -21.06 -12.33 -8.09
N ASP A 629 -20.85 -11.16 -7.51
CA ASP A 629 -19.64 -10.81 -6.79
C ASP A 629 -19.97 -10.15 -5.45
N GLY A 630 -18.96 -9.95 -4.61
CA GLY A 630 -19.16 -9.30 -3.33
C GLY A 630 -17.87 -9.10 -2.55
N PHE A 631 -18.00 -8.35 -1.47
CA PHE A 631 -16.93 -8.13 -0.50
C PHE A 631 -17.50 -7.95 0.91
N GLN A 632 -16.63 -8.07 1.90
CA GLN A 632 -16.91 -7.69 3.27
C GLN A 632 -15.78 -6.81 3.82
N ARG A 633 -16.11 -5.95 4.78
CA ARG A 633 -15.17 -5.07 5.49
C ARG A 633 -15.43 -5.23 6.99
N ILE A 634 -15.01 -6.36 7.51
CA ILE A 634 -15.20 -6.74 8.93
C ILE A 634 -13.94 -6.39 9.71
N ASN A 635 -14.11 -5.73 10.85
CA ASN A 635 -13.03 -5.46 11.78
C ASN A 635 -12.55 -6.76 12.42
N THR A 636 -11.45 -7.31 11.96
CA THR A 636 -10.91 -8.60 12.43
C THR A 636 -10.30 -8.50 13.83
N ASP A 637 -9.97 -7.30 14.32
CA ASP A 637 -9.37 -7.09 15.64
C ASP A 637 -10.42 -7.10 16.74
N THR A 638 -11.48 -6.29 16.58
CA THR A 638 -12.56 -6.16 17.57
C THR A 638 -13.65 -7.20 17.36
N LYS A 639 -13.79 -7.69 16.14
CA LYS A 639 -14.88 -8.58 15.70
C LYS A 639 -16.28 -8.02 16.02
N SER A 640 -16.37 -6.69 16.15
CA SER A 640 -17.61 -5.99 16.54
C SER A 640 -18.62 -5.89 15.41
N GLY A 641 -18.20 -6.17 14.16
CA GLY A 641 -19.01 -6.06 12.97
C GLY A 641 -18.30 -5.30 11.83
N GLY A 642 -19.09 -4.72 10.96
CA GLY A 642 -18.62 -4.02 9.77
C GLY A 642 -19.70 -3.94 8.69
N ILE A 643 -19.30 -4.05 7.43
CA ILE A 643 -20.20 -4.06 6.27
C ILE A 643 -19.93 -5.25 5.36
N ALA A 644 -20.99 -5.64 4.61
CA ALA A 644 -20.87 -6.58 3.49
C ALA A 644 -21.65 -6.04 2.29
N ALA A 645 -21.24 -6.45 1.10
CA ALA A 645 -21.89 -6.08 -0.15
C ALA A 645 -21.98 -7.28 -1.08
N VAL A 646 -23.08 -7.39 -1.79
CA VAL A 646 -23.28 -8.36 -2.86
C VAL A 646 -23.81 -7.68 -4.09
N PHE A 647 -23.37 -8.15 -5.23
CA PHE A 647 -23.74 -7.61 -6.55
C PHE A 647 -24.14 -8.74 -7.48
N LYS A 648 -25.16 -8.48 -8.25
CA LYS A 648 -25.58 -9.28 -9.39
C LYS A 648 -25.27 -8.49 -10.64
N HIS A 649 -24.49 -9.04 -11.55
CA HIS A 649 -24.07 -8.38 -12.77
C HIS A 649 -24.38 -9.25 -13.98
N GLY A 650 -25.58 -9.08 -14.57
CA GLY A 650 -26.04 -9.84 -15.73
C GLY A 650 -26.37 -11.31 -15.46
N SER A 651 -26.30 -11.79 -14.23
CA SER A 651 -26.59 -13.18 -13.88
C SER A 651 -28.07 -13.52 -13.98
N LYS A 652 -28.39 -14.72 -14.46
CA LYS A 652 -29.76 -15.24 -14.46
C LYS A 652 -30.21 -15.75 -13.08
N GLU A 653 -29.30 -16.10 -12.22
CA GLU A 653 -29.59 -16.51 -10.86
C GLU A 653 -30.07 -15.29 -10.05
N THR A 654 -31.25 -15.40 -9.41
CA THR A 654 -31.86 -14.28 -8.68
C THR A 654 -31.61 -14.31 -7.19
N SER A 655 -31.08 -15.41 -6.65
CA SER A 655 -30.86 -15.56 -5.21
C SER A 655 -29.57 -16.33 -4.93
N ARG A 656 -28.80 -15.88 -3.95
CA ARG A 656 -27.59 -16.58 -3.46
C ARG A 656 -27.50 -16.57 -1.96
N THR A 657 -26.88 -17.60 -1.40
CA THR A 657 -26.49 -17.64 0.02
C THR A 657 -25.26 -16.80 0.23
N VAL A 658 -25.31 -15.96 1.24
CA VAL A 658 -24.20 -15.08 1.67
C VAL A 658 -23.75 -15.54 3.04
N THR A 659 -22.47 -15.74 3.20
CA THR A 659 -21.80 -15.98 4.50
C THR A 659 -20.99 -14.77 4.91
N ILE A 660 -20.94 -14.46 6.20
CA ILE A 660 -20.10 -13.38 6.75
C ILE A 660 -19.06 -13.99 7.67
N ASP A 661 -17.79 -13.81 7.30
CA ASP A 661 -16.66 -14.36 8.02
C ASP A 661 -16.03 -13.34 8.98
N TYR A 662 -15.02 -13.79 9.74
CA TYR A 662 -14.18 -12.98 10.65
C TYR A 662 -14.90 -12.40 11.87
N LEU A 663 -16.15 -12.78 12.14
CA LEU A 663 -16.87 -12.44 13.35
C LEU A 663 -16.49 -13.39 14.51
N ASP A 664 -16.88 -13.04 15.72
CA ASP A 664 -16.75 -13.93 16.87
C ASP A 664 -17.83 -15.02 16.80
N ASN A 665 -17.42 -16.28 16.83
CA ASN A 665 -18.33 -17.41 16.65
C ASN A 665 -19.46 -17.48 17.68
N ASP A 666 -19.18 -17.03 18.90
CA ASP A 666 -20.08 -17.20 20.06
C ASP A 666 -20.91 -15.94 20.34
N LYS A 667 -20.61 -14.82 19.70
CA LYS A 667 -21.38 -13.59 19.81
C LYS A 667 -22.55 -13.54 18.84
N TYR A 668 -23.56 -12.77 19.21
CA TYR A 668 -24.75 -12.55 18.39
C TYR A 668 -24.64 -11.27 17.58
N TYR A 669 -25.16 -11.30 16.36
CA TYR A 669 -25.14 -10.19 15.41
C TYR A 669 -26.50 -9.98 14.75
N ASP A 670 -26.76 -8.73 14.39
CA ASP A 670 -27.83 -8.35 13.48
C ASP A 670 -27.24 -7.97 12.13
N VAL A 671 -27.92 -8.40 11.05
CA VAL A 671 -27.61 -7.99 9.67
C VAL A 671 -28.77 -7.18 9.15
N LYS A 672 -28.51 -5.96 8.67
CA LYS A 672 -29.53 -5.03 8.18
C LYS A 672 -29.11 -4.49 6.82
N GLU A 673 -30.07 -4.24 5.94
CA GLU A 673 -29.84 -3.45 4.74
C GLU A 673 -29.38 -2.03 5.11
N ALA A 674 -28.39 -1.52 4.40
CA ALA A 674 -27.67 -0.30 4.78
C ALA A 674 -28.57 0.91 5.03
N ILE A 675 -29.29 1.35 4.01
CA ILE A 675 -30.00 2.65 4.07
C ILE A 675 -31.41 2.51 4.64
N THR A 676 -32.09 1.43 4.33
CA THR A 676 -33.46 1.20 4.79
C THR A 676 -33.53 0.73 6.25
N GLY A 677 -32.43 0.17 6.76
CA GLY A 677 -32.40 -0.47 8.08
C GLY A 677 -33.22 -1.75 8.19
N LYS A 678 -33.75 -2.25 7.07
CA LYS A 678 -34.54 -3.49 7.02
C LYS A 678 -33.72 -4.64 7.56
N ILE A 679 -34.27 -5.34 8.55
CA ILE A 679 -33.66 -6.51 9.15
C ILE A 679 -33.61 -7.66 8.14
N ILE A 680 -32.42 -8.19 7.89
CA ILE A 680 -32.18 -9.37 7.05
C ILE A 680 -32.00 -10.59 7.94
N GLN A 681 -31.17 -10.46 8.99
CA GLN A 681 -30.99 -11.44 10.04
C GLN A 681 -30.96 -10.75 11.39
N GLN A 682 -31.54 -11.37 12.40
CA GLN A 682 -31.57 -10.84 13.76
C GLN A 682 -31.14 -11.91 14.75
N HIS A 683 -30.26 -11.52 15.68
CA HIS A 683 -29.84 -12.35 16.79
C HIS A 683 -29.28 -13.71 16.34
N VAL A 684 -28.36 -13.69 15.38
CA VAL A 684 -27.68 -14.87 14.86
C VAL A 684 -26.23 -14.89 15.31
N THR A 685 -25.70 -16.07 15.61
CA THR A 685 -24.29 -16.18 16.03
C THR A 685 -23.33 -15.95 14.86
N GLY A 686 -22.11 -15.48 15.15
CA GLY A 686 -21.07 -15.35 14.12
C GLY A 686 -20.78 -16.70 13.45
N LYS A 687 -20.86 -17.80 14.20
CA LYS A 687 -20.76 -19.17 13.66
C LYS A 687 -21.86 -19.49 12.63
N GLN A 688 -23.12 -19.12 12.93
CA GLN A 688 -24.22 -19.29 11.97
C GLN A 688 -24.01 -18.44 10.71
N LEU A 689 -23.57 -17.19 10.87
CA LEU A 689 -23.28 -16.29 9.75
C LEU A 689 -22.17 -16.83 8.84
N SER A 690 -21.11 -17.43 9.38
CA SER A 690 -20.00 -17.95 8.61
C SER A 690 -20.26 -19.33 8.00
N GLN A 691 -21.00 -20.21 8.69
CA GLN A 691 -21.19 -21.60 8.23
C GLN A 691 -22.49 -21.82 7.45
N THR A 692 -23.58 -21.22 7.88
CA THR A 692 -24.91 -21.40 7.27
C THR A 692 -25.24 -20.23 6.33
N GLY A 693 -24.95 -19.02 6.76
CA GLY A 693 -25.28 -17.79 6.02
C GLY A 693 -26.78 -17.56 5.92
N PHE A 694 -27.17 -16.75 4.94
CA PHE A 694 -28.56 -16.37 4.65
C PHE A 694 -28.75 -16.07 3.18
N ALA A 695 -29.96 -16.24 2.68
CA ALA A 695 -30.28 -15.98 1.27
C ALA A 695 -30.51 -14.49 1.02
N ILE A 696 -29.91 -13.98 -0.06
CA ILE A 696 -30.18 -12.66 -0.62
C ILE A 696 -30.79 -12.84 -2.01
N THR A 697 -31.87 -12.11 -2.26
CA THR A 697 -32.55 -12.10 -3.57
C THR A 697 -32.42 -10.73 -4.21
N LEU A 698 -31.85 -10.68 -5.43
CA LEU A 698 -31.76 -9.50 -6.29
C LEU A 698 -32.48 -9.81 -7.59
N LYS A 699 -33.63 -9.15 -7.83
CA LYS A 699 -34.49 -9.44 -8.98
C LYS A 699 -33.96 -8.82 -10.26
N GLU A 700 -33.49 -7.58 -10.18
CA GLU A 700 -32.99 -6.84 -11.33
C GLU A 700 -31.74 -7.50 -11.91
N GLU A 701 -31.52 -7.33 -13.21
CA GLU A 701 -30.35 -7.89 -13.91
C GLU A 701 -29.02 -7.34 -13.40
N TYR A 702 -29.00 -6.05 -13.12
CA TYR A 702 -27.89 -5.33 -12.50
C TYR A 702 -28.35 -4.75 -11.16
N ALA A 703 -27.89 -5.30 -10.07
CA ALA A 703 -28.32 -4.93 -8.73
C ALA A 703 -27.22 -5.10 -7.70
N GLY A 704 -27.27 -4.32 -6.64
CA GLY A 704 -26.34 -4.44 -5.51
C GLY A 704 -27.02 -4.13 -4.19
N MET A 705 -26.62 -4.82 -3.14
CA MET A 705 -27.07 -4.60 -1.78
C MET A 705 -25.88 -4.37 -0.86
N LEU A 706 -25.92 -3.26 -0.12
CA LEU A 706 -25.02 -3.02 1.02
C LEU A 706 -25.73 -3.43 2.31
N MET A 707 -24.98 -4.03 3.20
CA MET A 707 -25.45 -4.53 4.49
C MET A 707 -24.52 -4.04 5.60
N GLN A 708 -25.10 -3.67 6.73
CA GLN A 708 -24.35 -3.50 7.98
C GLN A 708 -24.48 -4.75 8.85
N VAL A 709 -23.41 -5.07 9.53
CA VAL A 709 -23.30 -6.21 10.45
C VAL A 709 -22.86 -5.65 11.79
N GLU A 710 -23.67 -5.79 12.84
CA GLU A 710 -23.40 -5.21 14.15
C GLU A 710 -23.63 -6.22 15.28
N GLU A 711 -22.71 -6.24 16.26
CA GLU A 711 -22.86 -7.06 17.48
C GLU A 711 -24.15 -6.69 18.24
N ASN A 712 -25.01 -7.66 18.48
CA ASN A 712 -26.22 -7.50 19.28
C ASN A 712 -25.93 -7.75 20.76
N LYS A 713 -25.70 -6.69 21.52
CA LYS A 713 -25.35 -6.76 22.96
C LYS A 713 -26.53 -7.02 23.87
N THR A 714 -27.76 -7.12 23.37
CA THR A 714 -28.99 -7.25 24.21
C THR A 714 -29.10 -8.65 24.80
N ALA A 715 -28.44 -9.65 24.28
CA ALA A 715 -28.50 -11.05 24.71
C ALA A 715 -27.79 -11.35 26.06
N LEU A 716 -26.92 -10.46 26.53
CA LEU A 716 -26.17 -10.67 27.79
C LEU A 716 -26.98 -10.35 29.07
N LYS A 717 -28.20 -9.82 28.94
CA LYS A 717 -29.03 -9.44 30.10
C LYS A 717 -30.10 -10.46 30.52
N THR A 718 -30.26 -11.56 29.78
CA THR A 718 -31.32 -12.56 30.10
C THR A 718 -30.77 -13.91 30.58
N GLY A 719 -29.48 -14.00 30.89
CA GLY A 719 -28.80 -15.20 31.37
C GLY A 719 -28.12 -15.04 32.72
N GLN A 720 -28.80 -14.37 33.72
CA GLN A 720 -28.44 -14.41 35.14
C GLN A 720 -29.62 -14.76 35.97
#